data_27aaf113ee1f7b221cf1a4a7c6c5620d
#
_entry.id   27aaf113ee1f7b221cf1a4a7c6c5620d
#
_cell.length_a   1.000
_cell.length_b   1.000
_cell.length_c   1.000
_cell.angle_alpha   90.00
_cell.angle_beta   90.00
_cell.angle_gamma   90.00
#
_symmetry.space_group_name_H-M   'P 1'
#
loop_
_entity.id
_entity.type
_entity.pdbx_description
1 polymer ?
#
loop_
_entity_poly.entity_id
_entity_poly.type
_entity_poly.pdbx_seq_one_letter_code
_entity_poly.pdbx_strand_id
1 'polypeptide(L)'
;MVPMTETTPHHAPQASPNTPPVAPKRYGYRVRDQFGQHFDDPWDWLRDADNPEVRAHLEAENAWADTVTAPTREAAARLVEEVKASTALTDVTVPIREGEFWYFRRFAEGQSYATHHRAPVQRDEAGVPIPLVPQPGVPTRGEELLVDENEWARGQEFFRLADMYPSPDGRLIAWARDTSGDERYTWVVQEASGRVIDEAVVDAGYGFAWADDSQSFIYMGVDDAWRACDVWLHRVGTPREADELLLVEPDEGFEMGFAPSGFPGHVVIHASSSTAGRAWLWLPAHPDVRPLPLMPVRPRTLVSADSAGDRLFLVHTGLTQEGSLAQAMLPAGGSPEALAQLGIASSPAYSRQALADRTPGTPLPEDEPAPLTPFESWEPLRSPGPGERITDVEAHAHYVALSLRSGSLTQVDVWDRREQAPTWRRVEVDAPVRTIATVPTPWADPLRVEFQSQTVPPTVAEVSLPNPTPASTPAPASPEGRGTDNTAPASSLENPHPEDTSEIAALAVRTLRTREAPGWDPAEYVEERVWVLARNGSTRIPVTLIHHRDARPDGTHAGWQIGYGSYEISYDPEFETLRLPILRRVVYAIAHVRGGGEMGRAWYEDGKELVKEHTFTDFIDVADWLVDSGWVAPGRLVAEGRSAGGLLMGAVTNAAPDRFRAILAGVPFVDALSTILDPSLPLTVGEWEEWGNPLTSRAVFDAMSRYTPYENVPDGALLPAIMATTSVNDTRVEFIEPTKWVQRLREATGQVPSTDEAGAGQRCNCCDSVDGEASVSGEASHGLVAARDPLERPIILRTEMVAGHAGPSGREGRWAARCEEFAFALGQVGVTL
;
A
#
# COMPACT_ATOMS: atom_id res chain seq x y z
N MET A 1 47.46 -39.54 -23.05
CA MET A 1 47.02 -38.44 -23.88
C MET A 1 45.80 -38.93 -24.68
N VAL A 2 44.63 -38.57 -24.25
CA VAL A 2 43.37 -38.80 -24.95
C VAL A 2 42.89 -37.41 -25.34
N PRO A 3 42.50 -37.12 -26.58
CA PRO A 3 42.11 -35.79 -27.00
C PRO A 3 40.77 -35.41 -26.39
N MET A 4 40.70 -34.26 -25.75
CA MET A 4 39.46 -33.59 -25.36
C MET A 4 38.72 -33.16 -26.63
N THR A 5 37.50 -33.65 -26.79
CA THR A 5 36.57 -33.17 -27.80
C THR A 5 36.03 -31.81 -27.36
N GLU A 6 36.31 -30.76 -28.14
CA GLU A 6 35.68 -29.44 -28.02
C GLU A 6 34.17 -29.62 -28.22
N THR A 7 33.42 -29.33 -27.20
CA THR A 7 31.97 -29.13 -27.29
C THR A 7 31.74 -27.75 -27.89
N THR A 8 31.24 -27.73 -29.12
CA THR A 8 30.70 -26.51 -29.78
C THR A 8 29.56 -25.91 -28.92
N PRO A 9 29.55 -24.58 -28.67
CA PRO A 9 28.42 -24.00 -28.00
C PRO A 9 27.18 -24.13 -28.90
N HIS A 10 26.11 -24.71 -28.35
CA HIS A 10 24.80 -24.71 -28.98
C HIS A 10 24.34 -23.23 -29.05
N HIS A 11 24.34 -22.69 -30.26
CA HIS A 11 23.59 -21.48 -30.53
C HIS A 11 22.12 -21.79 -30.26
N ALA A 12 21.52 -21.11 -29.29
CA ALA A 12 20.07 -21.05 -29.14
C ALA A 12 19.49 -20.60 -30.50
N PRO A 13 18.40 -21.19 -30.98
CA PRO A 13 17.73 -20.72 -32.18
C PRO A 13 17.29 -19.27 -31.98
N GLN A 14 17.69 -18.39 -32.88
CA GLN A 14 17.18 -17.00 -32.88
C GLN A 14 15.65 -17.06 -32.99
N ALA A 15 14.96 -16.63 -31.94
CA ALA A 15 13.52 -16.53 -31.91
C ALA A 15 13.04 -15.68 -33.10
N SER A 16 11.97 -16.14 -33.75
CA SER A 16 11.30 -15.33 -34.77
C SER A 16 10.77 -14.06 -34.11
N PRO A 17 10.88 -12.88 -34.73
CA PRO A 17 10.42 -11.62 -34.11
C PRO A 17 8.91 -11.59 -33.80
N ASN A 18 8.15 -12.59 -34.23
CA ASN A 18 6.70 -12.69 -34.04
C ASN A 18 6.27 -13.85 -33.14
N THR A 19 7.19 -14.39 -32.32
CA THR A 19 6.89 -15.50 -31.41
C THR A 19 7.29 -15.12 -29.99
N PRO A 20 6.40 -15.28 -29.01
CA PRO A 20 6.74 -14.97 -27.62
C PRO A 20 7.87 -15.91 -27.11
N PRO A 21 8.68 -15.45 -26.14
CA PRO A 21 9.69 -16.27 -25.49
C PRO A 21 9.06 -17.49 -24.79
N VAL A 22 9.79 -18.58 -24.77
CA VAL A 22 9.39 -19.83 -24.15
C VAL A 22 10.48 -20.27 -23.18
N ALA A 23 10.14 -20.36 -21.89
CA ALA A 23 11.00 -20.98 -20.92
C ALA A 23 10.84 -22.52 -20.93
N PRO A 24 11.94 -23.29 -21.02
CA PRO A 24 11.85 -24.74 -21.00
C PRO A 24 11.31 -25.22 -19.64
N LYS A 25 10.49 -26.28 -19.66
CA LYS A 25 10.03 -26.96 -18.44
C LYS A 25 11.17 -27.76 -17.83
N ARG A 26 11.46 -27.53 -16.55
CA ARG A 26 12.44 -28.24 -15.75
C ARG A 26 11.81 -28.66 -14.44
N TYR A 27 11.77 -29.92 -14.16
CA TYR A 27 11.13 -30.48 -12.97
C TYR A 27 12.15 -30.75 -11.86
N GLY A 28 11.64 -30.86 -10.60
CA GLY A 28 12.43 -31.13 -9.41
C GLY A 28 13.06 -29.91 -8.72
N TYR A 29 12.81 -28.72 -9.18
CA TYR A 29 13.25 -27.48 -8.50
C TYR A 29 12.36 -27.14 -7.30
N ARG A 30 11.05 -27.18 -7.48
CA ARG A 30 10.08 -27.04 -6.39
C ARG A 30 9.05 -28.16 -6.50
N VAL A 31 9.14 -29.10 -5.57
CA VAL A 31 8.20 -30.22 -5.49
C VAL A 31 7.39 -30.11 -4.21
N ARG A 32 6.08 -30.16 -4.33
CA ARG A 32 5.14 -30.08 -3.21
C ARG A 32 4.36 -31.38 -3.09
N ASP A 33 4.43 -32.02 -1.92
CA ASP A 33 3.58 -33.12 -1.51
C ASP A 33 2.82 -32.71 -0.23
N GLN A 34 1.66 -32.08 -0.39
CA GLN A 34 0.89 -31.55 0.72
C GLN A 34 -0.52 -32.09 0.70
N PHE A 35 -0.98 -32.64 1.81
CA PHE A 35 -2.32 -33.24 1.99
C PHE A 35 -2.73 -34.25 0.90
N GLY A 36 -1.76 -34.98 0.33
CA GLY A 36 -1.97 -35.96 -0.72
C GLY A 36 -2.09 -35.40 -2.14
N GLN A 37 -1.83 -34.09 -2.33
CA GLN A 37 -1.64 -33.49 -3.64
C GLN A 37 -0.16 -33.35 -3.95
N HIS A 38 0.24 -33.83 -5.13
CA HIS A 38 1.59 -33.70 -5.66
C HIS A 38 1.61 -32.61 -6.73
N PHE A 39 2.58 -31.71 -6.62
CA PHE A 39 2.83 -30.65 -7.60
C PHE A 39 4.32 -30.47 -7.77
N ASP A 40 4.81 -30.55 -9.01
CA ASP A 40 6.20 -30.29 -9.38
C ASP A 40 6.20 -29.12 -10.36
N ASP A 41 6.67 -27.96 -9.91
CA ASP A 41 6.61 -26.72 -10.67
C ASP A 41 7.66 -26.72 -11.79
N PRO A 42 7.23 -26.76 -13.07
CA PRO A 42 8.17 -26.87 -14.17
C PRO A 42 8.98 -25.60 -14.46
N TRP A 43 8.61 -24.45 -13.88
CA TRP A 43 9.25 -23.16 -14.13
C TRP A 43 9.88 -22.53 -12.89
N ASP A 44 9.87 -23.17 -11.72
CA ASP A 44 10.47 -22.61 -10.50
C ASP A 44 12.00 -22.37 -10.62
N TRP A 45 12.67 -23.01 -11.57
CA TRP A 45 14.07 -22.73 -11.88
C TRP A 45 14.35 -21.29 -12.33
N LEU A 46 13.32 -20.54 -12.75
CA LEU A 46 13.41 -19.13 -13.11
C LEU A 46 13.57 -18.19 -11.90
N ARG A 47 13.58 -18.72 -10.68
CA ARG A 47 13.68 -17.92 -9.44
C ARG A 47 15.03 -17.25 -9.25
N ASP A 48 16.10 -17.83 -9.75
CA ASP A 48 17.47 -17.36 -9.55
C ASP A 48 17.78 -16.17 -10.48
N ALA A 49 17.60 -14.95 -9.96
CA ALA A 49 17.85 -13.69 -10.67
C ALA A 49 19.33 -13.52 -11.11
N ASP A 50 20.27 -14.20 -10.47
CA ASP A 50 21.70 -14.13 -10.80
C ASP A 50 22.08 -15.11 -11.92
N ASN A 51 21.20 -16.05 -12.25
CA ASN A 51 21.41 -16.98 -13.34
C ASN A 51 21.36 -16.25 -14.69
N PRO A 52 22.45 -16.32 -15.51
CA PRO A 52 22.46 -15.64 -16.82
C PRO A 52 21.37 -16.11 -17.78
N GLU A 53 20.90 -17.37 -17.67
CA GLU A 53 19.82 -17.88 -18.50
C GLU A 53 18.47 -17.25 -18.11
N VAL A 54 18.24 -17.02 -16.81
CA VAL A 54 17.04 -16.33 -16.33
C VAL A 54 17.06 -14.87 -16.79
N ARG A 55 18.20 -14.16 -16.61
CA ARG A 55 18.33 -12.78 -17.10
C ARG A 55 18.08 -12.67 -18.60
N ALA A 56 18.68 -13.57 -19.40
CA ALA A 56 18.45 -13.60 -20.83
C ALA A 56 16.97 -13.87 -21.20
N HIS A 57 16.27 -14.68 -20.40
CA HIS A 57 14.83 -14.90 -20.58
C HIS A 57 14.02 -13.64 -20.30
N LEU A 58 14.29 -12.94 -19.19
CA LEU A 58 13.61 -11.67 -18.85
C LEU A 58 13.88 -10.57 -19.90
N GLU A 59 15.11 -10.48 -20.41
CA GLU A 59 15.45 -9.57 -21.52
C GLU A 59 14.68 -9.93 -22.80
N ALA A 60 14.53 -11.22 -23.09
CA ALA A 60 13.73 -11.67 -24.25
C ALA A 60 12.25 -11.34 -24.08
N GLU A 61 11.70 -11.45 -22.85
CA GLU A 61 10.33 -11.05 -22.52
C GLU A 61 10.13 -9.54 -22.74
N ASN A 62 11.08 -8.71 -22.32
CA ASN A 62 11.06 -7.29 -22.58
C ASN A 62 11.12 -6.97 -24.07
N ALA A 63 11.96 -7.64 -24.85
CA ALA A 63 12.02 -7.46 -26.29
C ALA A 63 10.73 -7.89 -27.00
N TRP A 64 10.06 -8.93 -26.50
CA TRP A 64 8.75 -9.34 -26.97
C TRP A 64 7.68 -8.29 -26.63
N ALA A 65 7.66 -7.79 -25.39
CA ALA A 65 6.77 -6.72 -24.99
C ALA A 65 6.95 -5.48 -25.87
N ASP A 66 8.21 -5.08 -26.18
CA ASP A 66 8.52 -3.99 -27.13
C ASP A 66 7.95 -4.22 -28.54
N THR A 67 7.93 -5.46 -29.00
CA THR A 67 7.34 -5.83 -30.30
C THR A 67 5.83 -5.68 -30.28
N VAL A 68 5.18 -6.18 -29.22
CA VAL A 68 3.72 -6.12 -29.07
C VAL A 68 3.23 -4.68 -28.87
N THR A 69 3.96 -3.88 -28.07
CA THR A 69 3.57 -2.48 -27.77
C THR A 69 4.03 -1.49 -28.86
N ALA A 70 4.85 -1.91 -29.84
CA ALA A 70 5.30 -1.04 -30.92
C ALA A 70 4.17 -0.26 -31.63
N PRO A 71 2.99 -0.85 -31.93
CA PRO A 71 1.88 -0.12 -32.56
C PRO A 71 1.30 0.99 -31.68
N THR A 72 1.41 0.89 -30.35
CA THR A 72 0.88 1.87 -29.38
C THR A 72 1.93 2.82 -28.83
N ARG A 73 3.19 2.72 -29.26
CA ARG A 73 4.31 3.54 -28.76
C ARG A 73 4.08 5.03 -28.92
N GLU A 74 3.61 5.47 -30.11
CA GLU A 74 3.29 6.89 -30.32
C GLU A 74 2.12 7.36 -29.44
N ALA A 75 1.16 6.48 -29.20
CA ALA A 75 0.05 6.75 -28.32
C ALA A 75 0.53 6.89 -26.87
N ALA A 76 1.39 5.99 -26.40
CA ALA A 76 2.02 6.10 -25.08
C ALA A 76 2.78 7.42 -24.90
N ALA A 77 3.57 7.82 -25.92
CA ALA A 77 4.27 9.10 -25.88
C ALA A 77 3.30 10.31 -25.82
N ARG A 78 2.18 10.27 -26.55
CA ARG A 78 1.12 11.31 -26.42
C ARG A 78 0.51 11.34 -25.02
N LEU A 79 0.24 10.19 -24.41
CA LEU A 79 -0.27 10.13 -23.04
C LEU A 79 0.72 10.75 -22.06
N VAL A 80 2.03 10.49 -22.19
CA VAL A 80 3.05 11.15 -21.36
C VAL A 80 2.98 12.67 -21.49
N GLU A 81 2.86 13.20 -22.73
CA GLU A 81 2.73 14.65 -22.93
C GLU A 81 1.42 15.20 -22.35
N GLU A 82 0.31 14.43 -22.36
CA GLU A 82 -0.93 14.82 -21.69
C GLU A 82 -0.77 14.87 -20.16
N VAL A 83 -0.07 13.88 -19.57
CA VAL A 83 0.25 13.89 -18.15
C VAL A 83 1.10 15.10 -17.79
N LYS A 84 2.15 15.39 -18.55
CA LYS A 84 2.99 16.59 -18.39
C LYS A 84 2.16 17.86 -18.46
N ALA A 85 1.30 17.98 -19.47
CA ALA A 85 0.44 19.14 -19.66
C ALA A 85 -0.58 19.36 -18.54
N SER A 86 -0.96 18.28 -17.84
CA SER A 86 -1.90 18.32 -16.69
C SER A 86 -1.21 18.33 -15.33
N THR A 87 0.12 18.35 -15.30
CA THR A 87 0.90 18.39 -14.06
C THR A 87 1.56 19.76 -13.90
N ALA A 88 1.43 20.36 -12.73
CA ALA A 88 2.24 21.51 -12.36
C ALA A 88 3.71 21.07 -12.23
N LEU A 89 4.48 21.20 -13.34
CA LEU A 89 5.86 20.74 -13.40
C LEU A 89 6.79 21.50 -12.45
N THR A 90 6.46 22.79 -12.21
CA THR A 90 7.09 23.60 -11.18
C THR A 90 6.08 23.79 -10.05
N ASP A 91 6.39 23.23 -8.87
CA ASP A 91 5.47 23.22 -7.74
C ASP A 91 6.23 23.32 -6.41
N VAL A 92 5.49 23.54 -5.31
CA VAL A 92 6.03 23.60 -3.95
C VAL A 92 5.00 23.04 -2.97
N THR A 93 5.43 22.26 -1.99
CA THR A 93 4.51 21.73 -0.97
C THR A 93 4.10 22.81 0.04
N VAL A 94 2.99 22.56 0.77
CA VAL A 94 2.65 23.36 1.95
C VAL A 94 3.74 23.14 3.01
N PRO A 95 4.33 24.22 3.57
CA PRO A 95 5.39 24.07 4.56
C PRO A 95 4.88 23.47 5.87
N ILE A 96 5.71 22.59 6.46
CA ILE A 96 5.54 22.10 7.82
C ILE A 96 6.57 22.82 8.71
N ARG A 97 6.13 23.28 9.88
CA ARG A 97 7.01 23.96 10.82
C ARG A 97 7.65 22.93 11.78
N GLU A 98 8.96 22.98 11.89
CA GLU A 98 9.68 22.30 12.96
C GLU A 98 10.69 23.25 13.61
N GLY A 99 10.56 23.44 14.91
CA GLY A 99 11.35 24.40 15.64
C GLY A 99 11.25 25.82 15.05
N GLU A 100 12.39 26.38 14.65
CA GLU A 100 12.52 27.73 14.11
C GLU A 100 12.56 27.78 12.58
N PHE A 101 12.19 26.67 11.90
CA PHE A 101 12.18 26.59 10.44
C PHE A 101 10.87 26.05 9.89
N TRP A 102 10.56 26.50 8.67
CA TRP A 102 9.56 25.92 7.79
C TRP A 102 10.26 25.01 6.80
N TYR A 103 9.85 23.75 6.68
CA TYR A 103 10.37 22.75 5.76
C TYR A 103 9.38 22.50 4.63
N PHE A 104 9.88 22.43 3.38
CA PHE A 104 9.05 22.22 2.19
C PHE A 104 9.87 21.64 1.05
N ARG A 105 9.19 21.03 0.10
CA ARG A 105 9.80 20.48 -1.11
C ARG A 105 9.46 21.35 -2.30
N ARG A 106 10.40 21.44 -3.25
CA ARG A 106 10.17 22.07 -4.55
C ARG A 106 10.34 21.06 -5.66
N PHE A 107 9.54 21.23 -6.68
CA PHE A 107 9.63 20.53 -7.95
C PHE A 107 9.94 21.56 -9.02
N ALA A 108 10.78 21.19 -10.01
CA ALA A 108 11.10 22.04 -11.13
C ALA A 108 10.90 21.30 -12.46
N GLU A 109 10.52 22.02 -13.49
CA GLU A 109 10.42 21.48 -14.84
C GLU A 109 11.77 20.92 -15.28
N GLY A 110 11.76 19.73 -15.93
CA GLY A 110 12.97 19.03 -16.38
C GLY A 110 13.74 18.29 -15.29
N GLN A 111 13.22 18.23 -14.06
CA GLN A 111 13.76 17.41 -12.97
C GLN A 111 12.83 16.25 -12.66
N SER A 112 13.40 15.06 -12.42
CA SER A 112 12.63 13.85 -12.08
C SER A 112 12.32 13.71 -10.60
N TYR A 113 13.06 14.42 -9.74
CA TYR A 113 12.99 14.36 -8.29
C TYR A 113 12.80 15.74 -7.68
N ALA A 114 12.44 15.75 -6.40
CA ALA A 114 12.27 16.98 -5.63
C ALA A 114 13.62 17.55 -5.12
N THR A 115 13.56 18.79 -4.67
CA THR A 115 14.57 19.41 -3.82
C THR A 115 13.95 19.76 -2.48
N HIS A 116 14.66 19.54 -1.38
CA HIS A 116 14.20 19.78 -0.02
C HIS A 116 14.80 21.08 0.50
N HIS A 117 13.96 21.92 1.07
CA HIS A 117 14.30 23.26 1.49
C HIS A 117 13.79 23.56 2.89
N ARG A 118 14.44 24.56 3.53
CA ARG A 118 13.88 25.20 4.71
C ARG A 118 13.98 26.72 4.63
N ALA A 119 13.16 27.42 5.41
CA ALA A 119 13.25 28.86 5.59
C ALA A 119 12.96 29.25 7.05
N PRO A 120 13.59 30.29 7.61
CA PRO A 120 13.41 30.65 9.01
C PRO A 120 11.98 31.13 9.28
N VAL A 121 11.46 30.76 10.45
CA VAL A 121 10.16 31.21 10.94
C VAL A 121 10.20 32.72 11.20
N GLN A 122 9.31 33.46 10.53
CA GLN A 122 9.02 34.87 10.85
C GLN A 122 7.96 34.90 11.93
N ARG A 123 8.06 35.86 12.85
CA ARG A 123 7.07 36.04 13.93
C ARG A 123 6.48 37.45 13.86
N ASP A 124 5.21 37.58 14.26
CA ASP A 124 4.55 38.88 14.40
C ASP A 124 5.01 39.60 15.69
N GLU A 125 4.42 40.78 15.96
CA GLU A 125 4.74 41.61 17.15
C GLU A 125 4.36 40.91 18.47
N ALA A 126 3.47 39.92 18.43
CA ALA A 126 3.08 39.11 19.58
C ALA A 126 3.95 37.82 19.73
N GLY A 127 4.91 37.62 18.83
CA GLY A 127 5.78 36.43 18.81
C GLY A 127 5.12 35.20 18.15
N VAL A 128 3.98 35.34 17.53
CA VAL A 128 3.26 34.25 16.87
C VAL A 128 3.92 33.95 15.51
N PRO A 129 4.18 32.65 15.17
CA PRO A 129 4.70 32.29 13.86
C PRO A 129 3.78 32.76 12.73
N ILE A 130 4.37 33.46 11.75
CA ILE A 130 3.67 33.88 10.53
C ILE A 130 3.73 32.68 9.55
N PRO A 131 2.59 32.15 9.10
CA PRO A 131 2.57 31.06 8.13
C PRO A 131 3.33 31.40 6.85
N LEU A 132 4.25 30.52 6.45
CA LEU A 132 4.97 30.67 5.20
C LEU A 132 4.12 30.15 4.03
N VAL A 133 3.99 30.97 2.97
CA VAL A 133 3.28 30.61 1.73
C VAL A 133 4.28 30.74 0.56
N PRO A 134 5.13 29.73 0.31
CA PRO A 134 6.07 29.79 -0.79
C PRO A 134 5.34 29.75 -2.14
N GLN A 135 5.91 30.41 -3.14
CA GLN A 135 5.37 30.40 -4.49
C GLN A 135 6.19 29.43 -5.37
N PRO A 136 5.55 28.69 -6.30
CA PRO A 136 6.26 27.85 -7.27
C PRO A 136 7.29 28.67 -8.05
N GLY A 137 8.51 28.14 -8.19
CA GLY A 137 9.58 28.77 -8.96
C GLY A 137 10.16 30.06 -8.38
N VAL A 138 9.65 30.58 -7.24
CA VAL A 138 10.15 31.81 -6.61
C VAL A 138 10.85 31.49 -5.30
N PRO A 139 12.14 31.82 -5.13
CA PRO A 139 12.85 31.60 -3.88
C PRO A 139 12.20 32.38 -2.72
N THR A 140 12.08 31.73 -1.58
CA THR A 140 11.62 32.34 -0.34
C THR A 140 12.75 33.07 0.40
N ARG A 141 12.44 34.13 1.10
CA ARG A 141 13.48 34.88 1.85
C ARG A 141 14.13 34.00 2.91
N GLY A 142 15.47 33.88 2.83
CA GLY A 142 16.25 33.06 3.76
C GLY A 142 16.14 31.56 3.51
N GLU A 143 15.66 31.17 2.34
CA GLU A 143 15.57 29.77 1.91
C GLU A 143 16.94 29.13 1.80
N GLU A 144 17.08 27.94 2.33
CA GLU A 144 18.27 27.09 2.27
C GLU A 144 17.89 25.77 1.61
N LEU A 145 18.69 25.32 0.65
CA LEU A 145 18.63 23.97 0.07
C LEU A 145 19.28 22.99 1.04
N LEU A 146 18.57 21.93 1.40
CA LEU A 146 19.03 20.87 2.31
C LEU A 146 19.48 19.63 1.53
N VAL A 147 18.60 19.10 0.69
CA VAL A 147 18.85 17.89 -0.13
C VAL A 147 18.34 18.12 -1.54
N ASP A 148 19.21 17.86 -2.52
CA ASP A 148 18.82 17.76 -3.93
C ASP A 148 18.80 16.29 -4.34
N GLU A 149 17.64 15.69 -4.42
CA GLU A 149 17.47 14.30 -4.84
C GLU A 149 18.04 14.06 -6.26
N ASN A 150 17.99 15.05 -7.15
CA ASN A 150 18.51 14.92 -8.53
C ASN A 150 20.03 14.80 -8.54
N GLU A 151 20.73 15.42 -7.61
CA GLU A 151 22.19 15.27 -7.44
C GLU A 151 22.54 13.86 -6.95
N TRP A 152 21.79 13.35 -5.96
CA TRP A 152 22.01 12.03 -5.39
C TRP A 152 21.61 10.90 -6.33
N ALA A 153 20.60 11.10 -7.17
CA ALA A 153 20.17 10.14 -8.19
C ALA A 153 21.13 10.06 -9.38
N ARG A 154 22.06 11.04 -9.51
CA ARG A 154 22.95 11.11 -10.68
C ARG A 154 23.89 9.90 -10.75
N GLY A 155 23.76 9.12 -11.84
CA GLY A 155 24.58 7.92 -12.06
C GLY A 155 24.08 6.67 -11.33
N GLN A 156 22.96 6.76 -10.62
CA GLN A 156 22.27 5.60 -10.07
C GLN A 156 21.27 5.05 -11.08
N GLU A 157 21.15 3.75 -11.17
CA GLU A 157 20.11 3.09 -11.97
C GLU A 157 18.75 3.18 -11.29
N PHE A 158 18.75 3.16 -9.95
CA PHE A 158 17.58 3.39 -9.10
C PHE A 158 17.94 4.36 -7.98
N PHE A 159 17.01 5.25 -7.61
CA PHE A 159 17.15 6.14 -6.47
C PHE A 159 15.77 6.47 -5.88
N ARG A 160 15.66 6.33 -4.58
CA ARG A 160 14.50 6.76 -3.80
C ARG A 160 14.98 7.39 -2.49
N LEU A 161 14.55 8.61 -2.22
CA LEU A 161 14.59 9.19 -0.89
C LEU A 161 13.31 8.78 -0.17
N ALA A 162 13.43 8.09 0.96
CA ALA A 162 12.27 7.59 1.70
C ALA A 162 11.66 8.70 2.55
N ASP A 163 12.46 9.35 3.40
CA ASP A 163 11.98 10.41 4.28
C ASP A 163 13.14 11.30 4.74
N MET A 164 12.82 12.43 5.40
CA MET A 164 13.76 13.41 5.88
C MET A 164 13.34 13.99 7.23
N TYR A 165 14.23 13.96 8.20
CA TYR A 165 13.99 14.40 9.58
C TYR A 165 15.05 15.42 10.03
N PRO A 166 14.69 16.69 10.28
CA PRO A 166 15.56 17.65 10.90
C PRO A 166 15.81 17.30 12.38
N SER A 167 17.02 17.55 12.88
CA SER A 167 17.32 17.40 14.30
C SER A 167 16.58 18.45 15.14
N PRO A 168 16.30 18.18 16.43
CA PRO A 168 15.62 19.13 17.32
C PRO A 168 16.26 20.52 17.37
N ASP A 169 17.60 20.63 17.28
CA ASP A 169 18.32 21.89 17.23
C ASP A 169 18.39 22.53 15.82
N GLY A 170 17.87 21.84 14.81
CA GLY A 170 17.82 22.30 13.42
C GLY A 170 19.19 22.37 12.71
N ARG A 171 20.26 21.79 13.27
CA ARG A 171 21.60 21.82 12.66
C ARG A 171 21.86 20.65 11.73
N LEU A 172 21.27 19.50 12.03
CA LEU A 172 21.44 18.27 11.29
C LEU A 172 20.15 17.91 10.57
N ILE A 173 20.33 17.16 9.49
CA ILE A 173 19.23 16.56 8.73
C ILE A 173 19.57 15.08 8.55
N ALA A 174 18.69 14.20 9.00
CA ALA A 174 18.74 12.78 8.65
C ALA A 174 17.77 12.49 7.51
N TRP A 175 18.19 11.66 6.57
CA TRP A 175 17.34 11.19 5.48
C TRP A 175 17.78 9.80 5.02
N ALA A 176 16.83 9.02 4.49
CA ALA A 176 17.06 7.65 4.09
C ALA A 176 17.03 7.51 2.57
N ARG A 177 17.97 6.75 2.02
CA ARG A 177 18.01 6.41 0.59
C ARG A 177 17.98 4.91 0.36
N ASP A 178 17.29 4.53 -0.71
CA ASP A 178 17.33 3.23 -1.35
C ASP A 178 17.89 3.43 -2.77
N THR A 179 18.92 2.65 -3.13
CA THR A 179 19.58 2.70 -4.46
C THR A 179 19.49 1.38 -5.22
N SER A 180 18.79 0.39 -4.67
CA SER A 180 18.58 -0.95 -5.23
C SER A 180 17.11 -1.23 -5.56
N GLY A 181 16.19 -0.57 -4.87
CA GLY A 181 14.76 -0.81 -4.98
C GLY A 181 14.25 -1.94 -4.09
N ASP A 182 15.09 -2.51 -3.23
CA ASP A 182 14.76 -3.60 -2.33
C ASP A 182 14.19 -3.15 -0.98
N GLU A 183 13.94 -1.85 -0.82
CA GLU A 183 13.38 -1.23 0.39
C GLU A 183 14.28 -1.35 1.63
N ARG A 184 15.58 -1.60 1.45
CA ARG A 184 16.61 -1.46 2.48
C ARG A 184 17.30 -0.12 2.34
N TYR A 185 17.36 0.61 3.43
CA TYR A 185 17.76 2.01 3.43
C TYR A 185 19.14 2.21 4.05
N THR A 186 19.86 3.21 3.49
CA THR A 186 21.00 3.83 4.15
C THR A 186 20.55 5.15 4.74
N TRP A 187 20.70 5.32 6.05
CA TRP A 187 20.48 6.59 6.72
C TRP A 187 21.70 7.48 6.56
N VAL A 188 21.48 8.68 6.06
CA VAL A 188 22.47 9.72 5.85
C VAL A 188 22.18 10.84 6.83
N VAL A 189 23.18 11.21 7.65
CA VAL A 189 23.11 12.40 8.51
C VAL A 189 24.05 13.45 7.96
N GLN A 190 23.54 14.65 7.71
CA GLN A 190 24.29 15.77 7.19
C GLN A 190 24.02 17.07 7.95
N GLU A 191 24.95 18.01 7.90
CA GLU A 191 24.68 19.39 8.29
C GLU A 191 23.74 20.07 7.30
N ALA A 192 23.02 21.10 7.72
CA ALA A 192 22.18 21.90 6.84
C ALA A 192 22.97 22.51 5.65
N SER A 193 24.29 22.61 5.76
CA SER A 193 25.19 23.01 4.66
C SER A 193 25.35 21.97 3.56
N GLY A 194 24.82 20.76 3.73
CA GLY A 194 24.98 19.61 2.84
C GLY A 194 26.22 18.75 3.13
N ARG A 195 27.03 19.07 4.16
CA ARG A 195 28.16 18.23 4.55
C ARG A 195 27.70 16.98 5.27
N VAL A 196 27.86 15.83 4.64
CA VAL A 196 27.57 14.52 5.24
C VAL A 196 28.54 14.27 6.39
N ILE A 197 28.01 13.83 7.53
CA ILE A 197 28.79 13.54 8.74
C ILE A 197 28.63 12.08 9.19
N ASP A 198 27.58 11.39 8.73
CA ASP A 198 27.33 9.99 9.03
C ASP A 198 26.58 9.29 7.91
N GLU A 199 26.98 8.06 7.59
CA GLU A 199 26.34 7.10 6.69
C GLU A 199 26.53 5.66 7.20
N ALA A 200 26.77 5.49 8.53
CA ALA A 200 27.11 4.19 9.10
C ALA A 200 25.91 3.23 9.14
N VAL A 201 24.69 3.75 9.23
CA VAL A 201 23.47 2.93 9.31
C VAL A 201 23.03 2.54 7.91
N VAL A 202 23.34 1.31 7.52
CA VAL A 202 22.98 0.67 6.24
C VAL A 202 22.05 -0.50 6.47
N ASP A 203 21.38 -1.01 5.42
CA ASP A 203 20.44 -2.15 5.47
C ASP A 203 19.42 -1.99 6.62
N ALA A 204 18.87 -0.79 6.77
CA ALA A 204 17.89 -0.46 7.78
C ALA A 204 16.47 -0.49 7.17
N GLY A 205 15.48 -0.69 8.04
CA GLY A 205 14.08 -0.53 7.69
C GLY A 205 13.63 0.94 7.67
N TYR A 206 12.38 1.12 7.33
CA TYR A 206 11.72 2.42 7.38
C TYR A 206 11.30 2.76 8.81
N GLY A 207 11.75 3.88 9.32
CA GLY A 207 11.44 4.40 10.66
C GLY A 207 12.66 5.09 11.29
N PHE A 208 12.42 6.31 11.79
CA PHE A 208 13.46 7.16 12.36
C PHE A 208 12.87 8.13 13.39
N ALA A 209 13.59 8.34 14.51
CA ALA A 209 13.27 9.42 15.43
C ALA A 209 14.55 9.95 16.12
N TRP A 210 14.73 11.26 16.10
CA TRP A 210 15.78 11.94 16.83
C TRP A 210 15.59 11.87 18.35
N ALA A 211 16.69 11.74 19.08
CA ALA A 211 16.74 12.12 20.50
C ALA A 211 16.84 13.64 20.65
N ASP A 212 16.43 14.16 21.82
CA ASP A 212 16.50 15.61 22.12
C ASP A 212 17.92 16.17 22.12
N ASP A 213 18.92 15.30 22.25
CA ASP A 213 20.34 15.66 22.23
C ASP A 213 20.85 16.06 20.84
N SER A 214 20.07 15.80 19.76
CA SER A 214 20.47 16.03 18.37
C SER A 214 21.75 15.29 17.95
N GLN A 215 22.17 14.27 18.72
CA GLN A 215 23.38 13.47 18.50
C GLN A 215 23.08 11.97 18.47
N SER A 216 21.87 11.58 18.86
CA SER A 216 21.42 10.21 18.87
C SER A 216 20.08 10.09 18.16
N PHE A 217 19.81 8.91 17.61
CA PHE A 217 18.50 8.60 17.01
C PHE A 217 18.21 7.11 17.11
N ILE A 218 16.93 6.79 17.07
CA ILE A 218 16.50 5.40 16.90
C ILE A 218 16.11 5.14 15.44
N TYR A 219 16.37 3.91 15.00
CA TYR A 219 15.99 3.45 13.67
C TYR A 219 15.50 2.01 13.70
N MET A 220 14.75 1.64 12.68
CA MET A 220 14.20 0.29 12.51
C MET A 220 15.24 -0.64 11.86
N GLY A 221 15.44 -1.82 12.44
CA GLY A 221 16.15 -2.90 11.78
C GLY A 221 15.18 -3.84 11.07
N VAL A 222 15.67 -4.55 10.07
CA VAL A 222 14.95 -5.60 9.34
C VAL A 222 15.71 -6.91 9.39
N ASP A 223 14.99 -8.00 9.46
CA ASP A 223 15.57 -9.34 9.39
C ASP A 223 15.82 -9.81 7.95
N ASP A 224 16.28 -11.05 7.79
CA ASP A 224 16.55 -11.64 6.47
C ASP A 224 15.25 -11.81 5.63
N ALA A 225 14.10 -11.88 6.29
CA ALA A 225 12.79 -11.96 5.66
C ALA A 225 12.13 -10.58 5.42
N TRP A 226 12.90 -9.48 5.45
CA TRP A 226 12.44 -8.08 5.30
C TRP A 226 11.43 -7.60 6.34
N ARG A 227 11.25 -8.33 7.42
CA ARG A 227 10.35 -7.95 8.51
C ARG A 227 11.02 -6.89 9.40
N ALA A 228 10.34 -5.77 9.62
CA ALA A 228 10.74 -4.77 10.61
C ALA A 228 10.48 -5.36 12.01
N CYS A 229 11.53 -5.67 12.76
CA CYS A 229 11.42 -6.46 13.99
C CYS A 229 12.26 -5.97 15.17
N ASP A 230 13.13 -5.00 14.99
CA ASP A 230 13.96 -4.49 16.06
C ASP A 230 14.18 -2.98 15.98
N VAL A 231 14.45 -2.35 17.14
CA VAL A 231 14.74 -0.91 17.26
C VAL A 231 16.14 -0.75 17.83
N TRP A 232 16.94 0.02 17.14
CA TRP A 232 18.35 0.31 17.47
C TRP A 232 18.55 1.77 17.81
N LEU A 233 19.42 2.04 18.77
CA LEU A 233 19.93 3.37 19.07
C LEU A 233 21.29 3.56 18.41
N HIS A 234 21.41 4.57 17.55
CA HIS A 234 22.65 5.00 16.94
C HIS A 234 23.11 6.35 17.49
N ARG A 235 24.43 6.53 17.61
CA ARG A 235 25.07 7.81 17.97
C ARG A 235 25.82 8.35 16.77
N VAL A 236 25.48 9.54 16.33
CA VAL A 236 26.07 10.19 15.15
C VAL A 236 27.58 10.16 15.20
N GLY A 237 28.21 9.68 14.14
CA GLY A 237 29.66 9.57 14.00
C GLY A 237 30.29 8.31 14.61
N THR A 238 29.47 7.36 15.10
CA THR A 238 29.97 6.06 15.55
C THR A 238 29.74 4.99 14.46
N PRO A 239 30.53 3.90 14.47
CA PRO A 239 30.28 2.79 13.55
C PRO A 239 29.03 2.01 13.99
N ARG A 240 28.31 1.43 13.01
CA ARG A 240 27.07 0.67 13.22
C ARG A 240 27.21 -0.49 14.23
N GLU A 241 28.39 -1.07 14.33
CA GLU A 241 28.69 -2.15 15.28
C GLU A 241 28.57 -1.71 16.74
N ALA A 242 28.62 -0.41 16.98
CA ALA A 242 28.45 0.18 18.32
C ALA A 242 26.98 0.44 18.67
N ASP A 243 26.04 0.30 17.72
CA ASP A 243 24.63 0.56 17.96
C ASP A 243 24.05 -0.39 19.02
N GLU A 244 23.18 0.16 19.86
CA GLU A 244 22.58 -0.55 20.98
C GLU A 244 21.15 -1.01 20.66
N LEU A 245 20.86 -2.30 20.89
CA LEU A 245 19.53 -2.85 20.72
C LEU A 245 18.62 -2.40 21.87
N LEU A 246 17.54 -1.69 21.54
CA LEU A 246 16.58 -1.20 22.51
C LEU A 246 15.36 -2.12 22.67
N LEU A 247 14.86 -2.65 21.56
CA LEU A 247 13.63 -3.44 21.52
C LEU A 247 13.71 -4.49 20.41
N VAL A 248 13.08 -5.65 20.64
CA VAL A 248 12.90 -6.72 19.64
C VAL A 248 11.47 -7.22 19.72
N GLU A 249 10.86 -7.44 18.57
CA GLU A 249 9.62 -8.18 18.43
C GLU A 249 9.93 -9.59 17.94
N PRO A 250 9.86 -10.59 18.83
CA PRO A 250 10.26 -11.95 18.49
C PRO A 250 9.20 -12.76 17.72
N ASP A 251 7.94 -12.29 17.71
CA ASP A 251 6.86 -12.98 17.01
C ASP A 251 6.90 -12.63 15.51
N GLU A 252 7.20 -13.62 14.67
CA GLU A 252 7.34 -13.46 13.23
C GLU A 252 6.05 -13.02 12.53
N GLY A 253 4.89 -13.13 13.18
CA GLY A 253 3.60 -12.63 12.70
C GLY A 253 3.41 -11.13 12.89
N PHE A 254 4.34 -10.41 13.56
CA PHE A 254 4.23 -8.98 13.83
C PHE A 254 5.29 -8.16 13.08
N GLU A 255 4.89 -7.03 12.57
CA GLU A 255 5.78 -5.99 12.05
C GLU A 255 5.78 -4.78 12.96
N MET A 256 6.96 -4.16 13.10
CA MET A 256 7.14 -2.97 13.92
C MET A 256 7.15 -1.69 13.08
N GLY A 257 6.72 -0.61 13.72
CA GLY A 257 6.84 0.74 13.20
C GLY A 257 6.87 1.74 14.34
N PHE A 258 7.26 2.97 14.06
CA PHE A 258 7.11 4.06 15.00
C PHE A 258 6.95 5.41 14.32
N ALA A 259 6.31 6.32 15.02
CA ALA A 259 6.16 7.70 14.61
C ALA A 259 6.35 8.62 15.82
N PRO A 260 6.84 9.85 15.65
CA PRO A 260 6.74 10.86 16.68
C PRO A 260 5.28 11.03 17.09
N SER A 261 5.04 11.07 18.41
CA SER A 261 3.72 11.40 18.94
C SER A 261 3.40 12.87 18.72
N GLY A 262 2.12 13.25 18.77
CA GLY A 262 1.74 14.65 18.85
C GLY A 262 2.47 15.41 19.94
N PHE A 263 2.74 14.80 21.08
CA PHE A 263 3.56 15.37 22.16
C PHE A 263 5.07 15.15 21.93
N PRO A 264 5.88 16.21 21.81
CA PRO A 264 7.28 16.12 21.37
C PRO A 264 8.20 15.28 22.26
N GLY A 265 7.86 15.10 23.56
CA GLY A 265 8.66 14.30 24.50
C GLY A 265 8.43 12.78 24.40
N HIS A 266 7.60 12.33 23.46
CA HIS A 266 7.18 10.94 23.34
C HIS A 266 7.27 10.45 21.89
N VAL A 267 7.75 9.22 21.70
CA VAL A 267 7.67 8.49 20.44
C VAL A 267 6.94 7.17 20.72
N VAL A 268 5.87 6.91 19.99
CA VAL A 268 5.13 5.66 20.11
C VAL A 268 5.70 4.65 19.12
N ILE A 269 6.17 3.53 19.65
CA ILE A 269 6.59 2.37 18.87
C ILE A 269 5.45 1.36 18.92
N HIS A 270 5.08 0.78 17.81
CA HIS A 270 4.05 -0.24 17.74
C HIS A 270 4.58 -1.49 17.03
N ALA A 271 4.02 -2.63 17.39
CA ALA A 271 4.11 -3.85 16.62
C ALA A 271 2.70 -4.37 16.39
N SER A 272 2.40 -4.75 15.16
CA SER A 272 1.06 -5.19 14.78
C SER A 272 1.10 -6.35 13.79
N SER A 273 0.14 -7.23 13.95
CA SER A 273 -0.30 -8.18 12.93
C SER A 273 -1.65 -7.73 12.36
N SER A 274 -2.26 -8.49 11.47
CA SER A 274 -3.62 -8.15 10.99
C SER A 274 -4.72 -8.33 12.04
N THR A 275 -4.41 -8.93 13.19
CA THR A 275 -5.40 -9.24 14.24
C THR A 275 -5.09 -8.67 15.63
N ALA A 276 -3.83 -8.36 15.91
CA ALA A 276 -3.41 -7.90 17.22
C ALA A 276 -2.36 -6.80 17.14
N GLY A 277 -2.24 -6.02 18.20
CA GLY A 277 -1.25 -4.96 18.31
C GLY A 277 -0.72 -4.81 19.72
N ARG A 278 0.48 -4.24 19.82
CA ARG A 278 1.13 -3.81 21.05
C ARG A 278 1.88 -2.50 20.82
N ALA A 279 2.13 -1.75 21.88
CA ALA A 279 2.81 -0.46 21.77
C ALA A 279 3.72 -0.18 22.95
N TRP A 280 4.76 0.60 22.67
CA TRP A 280 5.75 1.08 23.64
C TRP A 280 5.95 2.58 23.49
N LEU A 281 6.46 3.18 24.53
CA LEU A 281 6.82 4.60 24.59
C LEU A 281 8.34 4.74 24.71
N TRP A 282 8.95 5.37 23.72
CA TRP A 282 10.34 5.80 23.80
C TRP A 282 10.39 7.29 24.17
N LEU A 283 11.43 7.66 24.93
CA LEU A 283 11.60 9.00 25.49
C LEU A 283 12.80 9.69 24.83
N PRO A 284 12.61 10.63 23.89
CA PRO A 284 13.73 11.34 23.23
C PRO A 284 14.68 12.05 24.17
N ALA A 285 14.22 12.55 25.33
CA ALA A 285 15.05 13.17 26.37
C ALA A 285 15.96 12.18 27.10
N HIS A 286 15.66 10.88 27.03
CA HIS A 286 16.39 9.81 27.71
C HIS A 286 16.66 8.64 26.75
N PRO A 287 17.45 8.85 25.69
CA PRO A 287 17.58 7.89 24.60
C PRO A 287 18.14 6.53 25.05
N ASP A 288 18.90 6.49 26.14
CA ASP A 288 19.45 5.26 26.72
C ASP A 288 18.42 4.44 27.53
N VAL A 289 17.23 4.94 27.75
CA VAL A 289 16.16 4.19 28.39
C VAL A 289 15.42 3.38 27.32
N ARG A 290 15.34 2.06 27.54
CA ARG A 290 14.61 1.17 26.63
C ARG A 290 13.13 1.56 26.56
N PRO A 291 12.47 1.38 25.42
CA PRO A 291 11.04 1.69 25.28
C PRO A 291 10.20 1.04 26.36
N LEU A 292 9.30 1.82 26.95
CA LEU A 292 8.40 1.40 28.03
C LEU A 292 7.13 0.80 27.44
N PRO A 293 6.70 -0.42 27.82
CA PRO A 293 5.47 -0.98 27.31
C PRO A 293 4.27 -0.11 27.73
N LEU A 294 3.45 0.28 26.76
CA LEU A 294 2.26 1.09 27.03
C LEU A 294 1.12 0.26 27.57
N MET A 295 0.94 -0.94 27.03
CA MET A 295 -0.18 -1.80 27.35
C MET A 295 0.21 -3.28 27.36
N PRO A 296 -0.49 -4.14 28.11
CA PRO A 296 -0.29 -5.57 28.01
C PRO A 296 -0.80 -6.10 26.66
N VAL A 297 -0.13 -7.12 26.13
CA VAL A 297 -0.60 -7.83 24.92
C VAL A 297 -1.98 -8.43 25.19
N ARG A 298 -2.90 -8.22 24.27
CA ARG A 298 -4.22 -8.83 24.30
C ARG A 298 -4.53 -9.48 22.95
N PRO A 299 -4.71 -10.80 22.91
CA PRO A 299 -5.01 -11.51 21.68
C PRO A 299 -6.22 -10.90 20.93
N ARG A 300 -6.14 -10.83 19.61
CA ARG A 300 -7.20 -10.34 18.73
C ARG A 300 -7.66 -8.91 19.07
N THR A 301 -6.73 -8.07 19.48
CA THR A 301 -7.01 -6.66 19.76
C THR A 301 -5.99 -5.80 19.03
N LEU A 302 -6.43 -5.13 17.97
CA LEU A 302 -5.67 -4.08 17.31
C LEU A 302 -5.66 -2.85 18.19
N VAL A 303 -4.57 -2.09 18.13
CA VAL A 303 -4.40 -0.86 18.89
C VAL A 303 -3.63 0.16 18.04
N SER A 304 -4.16 1.38 17.97
CA SER A 304 -3.43 2.58 17.61
C SER A 304 -3.42 3.51 18.81
N ALA A 305 -2.29 4.15 19.09
CA ALA A 305 -2.14 4.98 20.28
C ALA A 305 -1.36 6.25 19.97
N ASP A 306 -1.79 7.37 20.57
CA ASP A 306 -1.03 8.61 20.57
C ASP A 306 -1.02 9.27 21.95
N SER A 307 0.03 10.05 22.23
CA SER A 307 0.25 10.69 23.52
C SER A 307 -0.08 12.17 23.50
N ALA A 308 -0.79 12.63 24.51
CA ALA A 308 -1.01 14.05 24.80
C ALA A 308 -0.16 14.55 25.98
N GLY A 309 0.96 13.92 26.24
CA GLY A 309 1.85 14.21 27.35
C GLY A 309 1.39 13.56 28.66
N ASP A 310 0.34 14.03 29.27
CA ASP A 310 -0.19 13.51 30.55
C ASP A 310 -1.00 12.20 30.41
N ARG A 311 -1.44 11.87 29.19
CA ARG A 311 -2.29 10.72 28.89
C ARG A 311 -2.09 10.17 27.50
N LEU A 312 -2.52 8.93 27.33
CA LEU A 312 -2.67 8.28 26.04
C LEU A 312 -4.11 8.36 25.57
N PHE A 313 -4.26 8.47 24.24
CA PHE A 313 -5.50 8.16 23.54
C PHE A 313 -5.28 6.89 22.74
N LEU A 314 -6.23 5.96 22.81
CA LEU A 314 -6.09 4.63 22.24
C LEU A 314 -7.33 4.26 21.45
N VAL A 315 -7.18 4.01 20.17
CA VAL A 315 -8.19 3.32 19.36
C VAL A 315 -7.92 1.83 19.46
N HIS A 316 -8.89 1.05 19.89
CA HIS A 316 -8.71 -0.40 20.09
C HIS A 316 -9.95 -1.21 19.71
N THR A 317 -9.73 -2.45 19.27
CA THR A 317 -10.81 -3.37 18.87
C THR A 317 -11.28 -4.28 20.02
N GLY A 318 -10.84 -4.03 21.26
CA GLY A 318 -11.17 -4.87 22.40
C GLY A 318 -12.63 -4.81 22.90
N LEU A 319 -13.40 -3.80 22.51
CA LEU A 319 -14.84 -3.65 22.80
C LEU A 319 -15.72 -3.94 21.59
N THR A 320 -15.29 -3.52 20.42
CA THR A 320 -15.94 -3.76 19.12
C THR A 320 -14.88 -3.87 18.05
N GLN A 321 -15.08 -4.75 17.09
CA GLN A 321 -14.15 -4.92 15.97
C GLN A 321 -13.99 -3.65 15.12
N GLU A 322 -14.96 -2.71 15.18
CA GLU A 322 -14.92 -1.44 14.42
C GLU A 322 -14.13 -0.32 15.14
N GLY A 323 -13.42 -0.66 16.21
CA GLY A 323 -12.60 0.27 17.00
C GLY A 323 -13.41 1.11 18.00
N SER A 324 -12.83 1.38 19.14
CA SER A 324 -13.35 2.27 20.17
C SER A 324 -12.23 3.17 20.67
N LEU A 325 -12.51 4.43 20.89
CA LEU A 325 -11.56 5.34 21.52
C LEU A 325 -11.67 5.25 23.04
N ALA A 326 -10.52 5.09 23.68
CA ALA A 326 -10.34 5.21 25.12
C ALA A 326 -9.22 6.20 25.46
N GLN A 327 -9.13 6.63 26.70
CA GLN A 327 -7.98 7.34 27.26
C GLN A 327 -7.43 6.62 28.48
N ALA A 328 -6.15 6.82 28.76
CA ALA A 328 -5.52 6.36 29.99
C ALA A 328 -4.51 7.38 30.49
N MET A 329 -4.49 7.63 31.80
CA MET A 329 -3.51 8.54 32.40
C MET A 329 -2.14 7.87 32.45
N LEU A 330 -1.11 8.58 32.03
CA LEU A 330 0.26 8.16 32.19
C LEU A 330 0.75 8.34 33.62
N PRO A 331 1.56 7.43 34.16
CA PRO A 331 2.19 7.61 35.48
C PRO A 331 2.92 8.96 35.56
N ALA A 332 2.89 9.56 36.76
CA ALA A 332 3.55 10.85 37.02
C ALA A 332 3.20 11.99 36.05
N GLY A 333 2.02 11.96 35.46
CA GLY A 333 1.55 12.95 34.49
C GLY A 333 2.32 12.94 33.19
N GLY A 334 2.97 11.82 32.82
CA GLY A 334 3.68 11.68 31.54
C GLY A 334 5.03 12.40 31.47
N SER A 335 5.56 12.91 32.61
CA SER A 335 6.89 13.57 32.57
C SER A 335 7.95 12.60 32.08
N PRO A 336 8.73 12.93 31.02
CA PRO A 336 9.81 12.05 30.53
C PRO A 336 10.82 11.67 31.62
N GLU A 337 11.19 12.60 32.52
CA GLU A 337 12.13 12.35 33.61
C GLU A 337 11.58 11.35 34.64
N ALA A 338 10.28 11.40 34.92
CA ALA A 338 9.64 10.50 35.86
C ALA A 338 9.37 9.12 35.23
N LEU A 339 8.98 9.09 33.96
CA LEU A 339 8.81 7.85 33.19
C LEU A 339 10.15 7.11 33.02
N ALA A 340 11.23 7.83 32.74
CA ALA A 340 12.56 7.23 32.61
C ALA A 340 13.02 6.47 33.86
N GLN A 341 12.55 6.86 35.06
CA GLN A 341 12.83 6.14 36.31
C GLN A 341 12.12 4.78 36.42
N LEU A 342 11.09 4.56 35.65
CA LEU A 342 10.37 3.28 35.56
C LEU A 342 11.01 2.32 34.56
N GLY A 343 11.87 2.82 33.70
CA GLY A 343 12.49 2.08 32.59
C GLY A 343 13.78 1.37 32.98
N ILE A 344 14.26 0.58 32.06
CA ILE A 344 15.52 -0.14 32.13
C ILE A 344 16.50 0.58 31.19
N ALA A 345 17.68 0.89 31.67
CA ALA A 345 18.71 1.48 30.83
C ALA A 345 19.21 0.48 29.78
N SER A 346 19.49 0.97 28.58
CA SER A 346 20.21 0.21 27.56
C SER A 346 21.62 -0.15 28.04
N SER A 347 22.23 -1.12 27.39
CA SER A 347 23.56 -1.58 27.78
C SER A 347 24.41 -1.87 26.54
N PRO A 348 25.68 -1.42 26.52
CA PRO A 348 26.61 -1.81 25.45
C PRO A 348 26.81 -3.32 25.31
N ALA A 349 26.40 -4.14 26.28
CA ALA A 349 26.36 -5.59 26.18
C ALA A 349 25.36 -6.07 25.10
N TYR A 350 24.48 -5.20 24.64
CA TYR A 350 23.54 -5.42 23.54
C TYR A 350 23.87 -4.63 22.28
N SER A 351 25.14 -4.15 22.14
CA SER A 351 25.61 -3.60 20.87
C SER A 351 25.57 -4.66 19.77
N ARG A 352 25.48 -4.24 18.49
CA ARG A 352 25.51 -5.18 17.36
C ARG A 352 26.72 -6.11 17.42
N GLN A 353 27.89 -5.58 17.70
CA GLN A 353 29.11 -6.37 17.85
C GLN A 353 29.00 -7.40 18.99
N ALA A 354 28.54 -6.94 20.16
CA ALA A 354 28.41 -7.83 21.31
C ALA A 354 27.38 -8.94 21.09
N LEU A 355 26.30 -8.66 20.34
CA LEU A 355 25.29 -9.66 19.97
C LEU A 355 25.83 -10.65 18.94
N ALA A 356 26.58 -10.19 17.93
CA ALA A 356 27.23 -11.05 16.94
C ALA A 356 28.25 -12.02 17.56
N ASP A 357 28.94 -11.58 18.61
CA ASP A 357 29.93 -12.41 19.34
C ASP A 357 29.29 -13.38 20.36
N ARG A 358 27.96 -13.34 20.56
CA ARG A 358 27.25 -14.19 21.52
C ARG A 358 27.14 -15.64 21.03
N THR A 359 27.13 -16.55 22.00
CA THR A 359 26.82 -17.95 21.72
C THR A 359 25.37 -18.08 21.26
N PRO A 360 25.10 -18.76 20.14
CA PRO A 360 23.73 -19.03 19.69
C PRO A 360 22.88 -19.65 20.81
N GLY A 361 21.63 -19.14 20.96
CA GLY A 361 20.70 -19.60 22.00
C GLY A 361 20.84 -18.90 23.37
N THR A 362 21.69 -17.86 23.48
CA THR A 362 21.71 -17.03 24.69
C THR A 362 20.46 -16.12 24.66
N PRO A 363 19.61 -16.11 25.72
CA PRO A 363 18.44 -15.25 25.75
C PRO A 363 18.80 -13.76 25.62
N LEU A 364 18.01 -13.01 24.83
CA LEU A 364 17.99 -11.55 24.89
C LEU A 364 17.40 -11.09 26.24
N PRO A 365 17.52 -9.81 26.61
CA PRO A 365 16.94 -9.33 27.86
C PRO A 365 15.44 -9.58 27.90
N GLU A 366 15.01 -10.47 28.79
CA GLU A 366 13.59 -10.81 29.01
C GLU A 366 12.92 -9.84 29.98
N ASP A 367 13.71 -9.00 30.70
CA ASP A 367 13.16 -8.07 31.68
C ASP A 367 12.50 -6.88 30.98
N GLU A 368 11.18 -6.93 30.90
CA GLU A 368 10.32 -5.84 30.44
C GLU A 368 9.63 -5.20 31.64
N PRO A 369 9.59 -3.86 31.77
CA PRO A 369 8.85 -3.19 32.84
C PRO A 369 7.36 -3.51 32.75
N ALA A 370 6.64 -3.31 33.87
CA ALA A 370 5.20 -3.42 33.86
C ALA A 370 4.57 -2.37 32.91
N PRO A 371 3.49 -2.73 32.19
CA PRO A 371 2.83 -1.80 31.29
C PRO A 371 2.36 -0.52 31.99
N LEU A 372 2.58 0.62 31.36
CA LEU A 372 2.24 1.94 31.91
C LEU A 372 0.73 2.13 32.08
N THR A 373 -0.07 1.54 31.19
CA THR A 373 -1.53 1.66 31.21
C THR A 373 -2.20 0.28 31.09
N PRO A 374 -2.45 -0.41 32.21
CA PRO A 374 -3.21 -1.64 32.19
C PRO A 374 -4.65 -1.41 31.70
N PHE A 375 -5.29 -2.41 31.09
CA PHE A 375 -6.64 -2.28 30.49
C PHE A 375 -7.70 -1.74 31.46
N GLU A 376 -7.57 -2.04 32.74
CA GLU A 376 -8.49 -1.58 33.75
C GLU A 376 -8.42 -0.07 34.01
N SER A 377 -7.35 0.59 33.56
CA SER A 377 -7.17 2.04 33.62
C SER A 377 -7.75 2.77 32.41
N TRP A 378 -8.23 2.05 31.38
CA TRP A 378 -8.73 2.66 30.17
C TRP A 378 -10.16 3.17 30.34
N GLU A 379 -10.36 4.47 30.16
CA GLU A 379 -11.65 5.13 30.22
C GLU A 379 -12.22 5.26 28.80
N PRO A 380 -13.37 4.63 28.49
CA PRO A 380 -14.00 4.76 27.19
C PRO A 380 -14.42 6.22 26.92
N LEU A 381 -14.10 6.72 25.74
CA LEU A 381 -14.47 8.08 25.29
C LEU A 381 -15.50 8.06 24.16
N ARG A 382 -15.34 7.16 23.20
CA ARG A 382 -16.23 7.06 22.04
C ARG A 382 -16.25 5.63 21.48
N SER A 383 -17.45 5.17 21.20
CA SER A 383 -17.69 3.97 20.39
C SER A 383 -18.13 4.37 18.98
N PRO A 384 -17.85 3.55 17.95
CA PRO A 384 -18.33 3.83 16.60
C PRO A 384 -19.86 3.76 16.55
N GLY A 385 -20.45 4.62 15.72
CA GLY A 385 -21.86 4.55 15.35
C GLY A 385 -22.14 3.37 14.38
N PRO A 386 -23.41 3.13 14.03
CA PRO A 386 -23.77 2.12 13.03
C PRO A 386 -23.09 2.44 11.68
N GLY A 387 -22.33 1.47 11.16
CA GLY A 387 -21.59 1.63 9.89
C GLY A 387 -20.38 2.58 9.96
N GLU A 388 -19.95 2.96 11.16
CA GLU A 388 -18.68 3.66 11.37
C GLU A 388 -17.57 2.69 11.79
N ARG A 389 -16.36 2.96 11.32
CA ARG A 389 -15.09 2.36 11.75
C ARG A 389 -14.17 3.45 12.25
N ILE A 390 -13.73 3.40 13.50
CA ILE A 390 -12.69 4.30 14.03
C ILE A 390 -11.34 3.62 13.77
N THR A 391 -10.48 4.28 13.01
CA THR A 391 -9.22 3.69 12.52
C THR A 391 -8.00 4.21 13.25
N ASP A 392 -7.96 5.50 13.61
CA ASP A 392 -6.76 6.11 14.17
C ASP A 392 -7.10 7.33 15.04
N VAL A 393 -6.12 7.76 15.86
CA VAL A 393 -6.22 8.92 16.74
C VAL A 393 -4.93 9.75 16.69
N GLU A 394 -5.07 11.07 16.59
CA GLU A 394 -4.00 12.02 16.77
C GLU A 394 -4.33 12.97 17.94
N ALA A 395 -3.39 13.12 18.85
CA ALA A 395 -3.53 13.93 20.05
C ALA A 395 -2.60 15.15 20.01
N HIS A 396 -3.15 16.33 20.20
CA HIS A 396 -2.42 17.58 20.21
C HIS A 396 -2.69 18.40 21.48
N ALA A 397 -2.00 19.54 21.63
CA ALA A 397 -2.15 20.41 22.79
C ALA A 397 -3.61 20.79 23.07
N HIS A 398 -4.36 21.09 22.01
CA HIS A 398 -5.70 21.69 22.11
C HIS A 398 -6.80 20.82 21.53
N TYR A 399 -6.51 19.73 20.86
CA TYR A 399 -7.50 18.86 20.22
C TYR A 399 -7.08 17.40 20.19
N VAL A 400 -8.08 16.55 20.00
CA VAL A 400 -7.91 15.15 19.58
C VAL A 400 -8.65 15.00 18.28
N ALA A 401 -7.97 14.51 17.24
CA ALA A 401 -8.56 14.17 15.96
C ALA A 401 -8.71 12.65 15.84
N LEU A 402 -9.84 12.21 15.32
CA LEU A 402 -10.11 10.82 15.00
C LEU A 402 -10.24 10.66 13.49
N SER A 403 -9.49 9.72 12.95
CA SER A 403 -9.72 9.21 11.61
C SER A 403 -10.76 8.10 11.66
N LEU A 404 -11.76 8.17 10.82
CA LEU A 404 -12.83 7.18 10.79
C LEU A 404 -13.40 6.99 9.37
N ARG A 405 -14.13 5.91 9.19
CA ARG A 405 -14.87 5.62 7.96
C ARG A 405 -16.35 5.52 8.23
N SER A 406 -17.16 6.03 7.31
CA SER A 406 -18.61 5.87 7.32
C SER A 406 -19.15 5.92 5.89
N GLY A 407 -20.06 5.00 5.56
CA GLY A 407 -20.61 4.93 4.20
C GLY A 407 -19.55 4.73 3.11
N SER A 408 -18.48 3.99 3.39
CA SER A 408 -17.32 3.74 2.52
C SER A 408 -16.46 4.97 2.19
N LEU A 409 -16.54 6.04 2.99
CA LEU A 409 -15.74 7.27 2.84
C LEU A 409 -14.96 7.56 4.11
N THR A 410 -13.81 8.20 3.97
CA THR A 410 -13.03 8.69 5.10
C THR A 410 -13.64 9.95 5.72
N GLN A 411 -13.47 10.11 7.01
CA GLN A 411 -13.95 11.24 7.78
C GLN A 411 -12.95 11.60 8.89
N VAL A 412 -12.95 12.86 9.33
CA VAL A 412 -12.18 13.34 10.47
C VAL A 412 -13.12 14.00 11.46
N ASP A 413 -13.17 13.47 12.68
CA ASP A 413 -13.91 14.07 13.78
C ASP A 413 -12.92 14.64 14.81
N VAL A 414 -13.23 15.79 15.37
CA VAL A 414 -12.33 16.55 16.25
C VAL A 414 -13.02 16.89 17.55
N TRP A 415 -12.32 16.69 18.65
CA TRP A 415 -12.66 17.17 19.98
C TRP A 415 -11.69 18.26 20.42
N ASP A 416 -12.21 19.41 20.81
CA ASP A 416 -11.44 20.49 21.45
C ASP A 416 -11.19 20.15 22.92
N ARG A 417 -9.94 19.82 23.28
CA ARG A 417 -9.53 19.44 24.65
C ARG A 417 -9.68 20.55 25.68
N ARG A 418 -9.91 21.80 25.25
CA ARG A 418 -10.20 22.93 26.16
C ARG A 418 -11.62 22.85 26.71
N GLU A 419 -12.48 22.02 26.14
CA GLU A 419 -13.83 21.75 26.66
C GLU A 419 -13.79 20.73 27.81
N GLN A 420 -14.72 20.90 28.77
CA GLN A 420 -14.78 20.04 29.96
C GLN A 420 -15.19 18.58 29.67
N ALA A 421 -15.94 18.37 28.60
CA ALA A 421 -16.39 17.04 28.17
C ALA A 421 -16.14 16.88 26.68
N PRO A 422 -15.86 15.65 26.20
CA PRO A 422 -15.69 15.39 24.80
C PRO A 422 -16.94 15.75 23.99
N THR A 423 -16.82 16.74 23.13
CA THR A 423 -17.83 17.14 22.14
C THR A 423 -17.22 16.98 20.77
N TRP A 424 -17.61 15.94 20.06
CA TRP A 424 -17.09 15.65 18.74
C TRP A 424 -17.73 16.54 17.68
N ARG A 425 -16.92 17.04 16.75
CA ARG A 425 -17.32 17.82 15.60
C ARG A 425 -16.68 17.26 14.35
N ARG A 426 -17.42 17.21 13.28
CA ARG A 426 -16.96 16.67 11.98
C ARG A 426 -16.35 17.75 11.12
N VAL A 427 -15.20 17.44 10.52
CA VAL A 427 -14.61 18.30 9.50
C VAL A 427 -15.41 18.14 8.21
N GLU A 428 -16.04 19.22 7.76
CA GLU A 428 -16.80 19.22 6.50
C GLU A 428 -16.02 19.87 5.37
N VAL A 429 -16.01 19.20 4.23
CA VAL A 429 -15.42 19.67 2.98
C VAL A 429 -16.43 19.53 1.85
N ASP A 430 -16.39 20.44 0.90
CA ASP A 430 -17.31 20.46 -0.24
C ASP A 430 -16.88 19.46 -1.32
N ALA A 431 -16.95 18.17 -1.01
CA ALA A 431 -16.70 17.06 -1.94
C ALA A 431 -17.50 15.84 -1.48
N PRO A 432 -18.58 15.45 -2.16
CA PRO A 432 -19.47 14.36 -1.71
C PRO A 432 -18.82 12.98 -1.77
N VAL A 433 -17.95 12.73 -2.74
CA VAL A 433 -17.09 11.54 -2.80
C VAL A 433 -15.65 12.00 -2.60
N ARG A 434 -15.02 11.58 -1.53
CA ARG A 434 -13.72 12.13 -1.15
C ARG A 434 -12.92 11.19 -0.26
N THR A 435 -11.62 11.44 -0.26
CA THR A 435 -10.69 11.04 0.79
C THR A 435 -10.33 12.28 1.60
N ILE A 436 -10.36 12.17 2.93
CA ILE A 436 -9.89 13.21 3.85
C ILE A 436 -9.01 12.53 4.91
N ALA A 437 -7.86 13.13 5.18
CA ALA A 437 -6.91 12.69 6.19
C ALA A 437 -6.33 13.88 6.94
N THR A 438 -5.83 13.64 8.14
CA THR A 438 -5.04 14.62 8.89
C THR A 438 -3.67 14.78 8.24
N VAL A 439 -3.09 15.95 8.38
CA VAL A 439 -1.71 16.25 7.95
C VAL A 439 -0.90 16.53 9.20
N PRO A 440 0.24 15.87 9.40
CA PRO A 440 1.08 16.09 10.58
C PRO A 440 1.37 17.56 10.81
N THR A 441 1.12 18.02 12.02
CA THR A 441 1.34 19.41 12.44
C THR A 441 2.03 19.45 13.81
N PRO A 442 2.86 20.49 14.08
CA PRO A 442 3.47 20.65 15.39
C PRO A 442 2.43 20.68 16.52
N TRP A 443 2.84 20.18 17.69
CA TRP A 443 2.01 19.99 18.89
C TRP A 443 1.04 21.13 19.23
N ALA A 444 1.45 22.37 19.08
CA ALA A 444 0.63 23.54 19.44
C ALA A 444 -0.04 24.24 18.24
N ASP A 445 0.19 23.74 17.02
CA ASP A 445 -0.33 24.37 15.81
C ASP A 445 -1.78 23.93 15.52
N PRO A 446 -2.51 24.66 14.68
CA PRO A 446 -3.84 24.27 14.25
C PRO A 446 -3.82 22.97 13.48
N LEU A 447 -4.85 22.14 13.64
CA LEU A 447 -5.06 20.94 12.84
C LEU A 447 -5.12 21.27 11.35
N ARG A 448 -4.40 20.50 10.57
CA ARG A 448 -4.50 20.52 9.11
C ARG A 448 -5.10 19.23 8.61
N VAL A 449 -5.83 19.30 7.52
CA VAL A 449 -6.36 18.17 6.78
C VAL A 449 -6.00 18.32 5.31
N GLU A 450 -5.78 17.21 4.65
CA GLU A 450 -5.77 17.13 3.20
C GLU A 450 -7.01 16.38 2.73
N PHE A 451 -7.67 16.91 1.71
CA PHE A 451 -8.78 16.21 1.08
C PHE A 451 -8.66 16.28 -0.44
N GLN A 452 -9.19 15.25 -1.08
CA GLN A 452 -9.13 15.06 -2.52
C GLN A 452 -10.21 14.07 -2.98
N SER A 453 -10.36 13.93 -4.29
CA SER A 453 -11.11 12.83 -4.91
C SER A 453 -10.42 12.41 -6.21
N GLN A 454 -10.99 11.50 -7.00
CA GLN A 454 -10.41 11.20 -8.32
C GLN A 454 -10.44 12.41 -9.26
N THR A 455 -11.39 13.32 -9.09
CA THR A 455 -11.57 14.50 -9.94
C THR A 455 -11.10 15.81 -9.30
N VAL A 456 -11.08 15.89 -7.98
CA VAL A 456 -10.69 17.09 -7.23
C VAL A 456 -9.23 16.97 -6.76
N PRO A 457 -8.33 17.86 -7.19
CA PRO A 457 -6.93 17.85 -6.78
C PRO A 457 -6.73 17.98 -5.26
N PRO A 458 -5.63 17.43 -4.70
CA PRO A 458 -5.32 17.51 -3.28
C PRO A 458 -5.35 18.95 -2.78
N THR A 459 -6.10 19.15 -1.71
CA THR A 459 -6.29 20.46 -1.06
C THR A 459 -5.94 20.35 0.41
N VAL A 460 -4.91 21.06 0.83
CA VAL A 460 -4.54 21.20 2.24
C VAL A 460 -5.29 22.38 2.83
N ALA A 461 -5.93 22.14 3.97
CA ALA A 461 -6.72 23.13 4.67
C ALA A 461 -6.47 23.09 6.19
N GLU A 462 -6.67 24.21 6.84
CA GLU A 462 -6.59 24.34 8.28
C GLU A 462 -7.99 24.32 8.89
N VAL A 463 -8.17 23.50 9.92
CA VAL A 463 -9.44 23.34 10.63
C VAL A 463 -9.62 24.47 11.64
N SER A 464 -10.76 25.16 11.58
CA SER A 464 -11.09 26.23 12.51
C SER A 464 -11.81 25.69 13.74
N LEU A 465 -11.11 25.55 14.86
CA LEU A 465 -11.74 25.24 16.14
C LEU A 465 -12.49 26.47 16.67
N PRO A 466 -13.71 26.29 17.19
CA PRO A 466 -14.45 27.39 17.79
C PRO A 466 -13.69 27.93 19.01
N ASN A 467 -13.80 29.24 19.28
CA ASN A 467 -13.31 29.80 20.54
C ASN A 467 -14.10 29.16 21.69
N PRO A 468 -13.42 28.65 22.76
CA PRO A 468 -14.13 28.09 23.90
C PRO A 468 -15.11 29.11 24.48
N THR A 469 -16.41 28.80 24.42
CA THR A 469 -17.43 29.63 25.01
C THR A 469 -17.26 29.53 26.52
N PRO A 470 -17.15 30.65 27.28
CA PRO A 470 -17.18 30.58 28.73
C PRO A 470 -18.48 29.90 29.18
N ALA A 471 -18.38 28.96 30.12
CA ALA A 471 -19.51 28.16 30.59
C ALA A 471 -20.75 29.01 30.83
N SER A 472 -21.74 28.96 29.96
CA SER A 472 -23.03 29.56 30.17
C SER A 472 -23.82 28.67 31.11
N THR A 473 -24.32 29.28 32.20
CA THR A 473 -25.23 28.65 33.14
C THR A 473 -26.43 28.07 32.38
N PRO A 474 -26.90 26.87 32.67
CA PRO A 474 -27.97 26.23 31.91
C PRO A 474 -29.28 27.05 32.05
N ALA A 475 -29.83 27.44 30.92
CA ALA A 475 -31.16 28.06 30.86
C ALA A 475 -32.23 26.99 31.08
N PRO A 476 -33.34 27.35 31.74
CA PRO A 476 -34.40 26.39 32.04
C PRO A 476 -35.18 26.00 30.77
N ALA A 477 -35.48 24.69 30.68
CA ALA A 477 -36.28 24.12 29.61
C ALA A 477 -37.66 24.77 29.45
N SER A 478 -38.05 25.11 28.23
CA SER A 478 -39.42 25.50 27.86
C SER A 478 -40.09 24.37 27.06
N PRO A 479 -41.41 24.19 27.23
CA PRO A 479 -42.09 22.99 26.77
C PRO A 479 -42.64 23.09 25.35
N GLU A 480 -42.70 21.91 24.75
CA GLU A 480 -43.50 21.38 23.65
C GLU A 480 -44.40 22.29 22.81
N GLY A 481 -44.23 22.23 21.49
CA GLY A 481 -45.22 22.61 20.48
C GLY A 481 -45.36 21.56 19.39
N ARG A 482 -46.51 20.91 19.35
CA ARG A 482 -46.97 19.99 18.26
C ARG A 482 -47.36 20.77 17.01
N GLY A 483 -47.17 20.16 15.84
CA GLY A 483 -47.80 20.59 14.60
C GLY A 483 -47.31 19.83 13.38
N THR A 484 -47.94 18.75 13.03
CA THR A 484 -48.82 18.34 11.90
C THR A 484 -48.27 18.51 10.48
N ASP A 485 -48.26 17.36 9.81
CA ASP A 485 -48.53 17.03 8.39
C ASP A 485 -48.01 17.95 7.27
N ASN A 486 -47.22 17.36 6.37
CA ASN A 486 -47.60 17.42 4.96
C ASN A 486 -46.93 16.30 4.12
N THR A 487 -47.82 15.62 3.39
CA THR A 487 -47.54 14.60 2.38
C THR A 487 -47.08 15.20 1.06
N ALA A 488 -46.04 14.64 0.45
CA ALA A 488 -45.79 14.74 -0.98
C ALA A 488 -45.02 13.49 -1.49
N PRO A 489 -45.10 13.11 -2.78
CA PRO A 489 -45.05 11.73 -3.21
C PRO A 489 -43.66 11.20 -3.52
N ALA A 490 -43.51 9.90 -3.32
CA ALA A 490 -42.33 9.09 -3.60
C ALA A 490 -41.98 9.04 -5.09
N SER A 491 -40.67 9.34 -5.40
CA SER A 491 -39.97 8.71 -6.53
C SER A 491 -38.46 9.07 -6.40
N SER A 492 -37.70 8.24 -5.71
CA SER A 492 -36.26 8.05 -5.86
C SER A 492 -35.87 6.86 -4.99
N LEU A 493 -35.00 6.02 -5.50
CA LEU A 493 -34.45 4.87 -4.81
C LEU A 493 -33.71 5.31 -3.54
N GLU A 494 -34.37 5.17 -2.40
CA GLU A 494 -33.85 5.59 -1.11
C GLU A 494 -32.67 4.72 -0.69
N ASN A 495 -31.56 5.40 -0.36
CA ASN A 495 -30.46 4.85 0.42
C ASN A 495 -30.98 4.42 1.80
N PRO A 496 -30.71 3.20 2.27
CA PRO A 496 -31.02 2.85 3.64
C PRO A 496 -29.91 3.42 4.57
N HIS A 497 -29.95 4.72 4.85
CA HIS A 497 -29.30 5.24 6.06
C HIS A 497 -30.24 4.99 7.25
N PRO A 498 -29.78 4.35 8.33
CA PRO A 498 -30.50 4.42 9.58
C PRO A 498 -30.44 5.87 10.07
N GLU A 499 -31.59 6.55 10.04
CA GLU A 499 -31.80 7.82 10.69
C GLU A 499 -31.71 7.63 12.20
N ASP A 500 -30.53 7.82 12.79
CA ASP A 500 -30.33 8.26 14.17
C ASP A 500 -28.86 8.71 14.37
N THR A 501 -28.44 9.73 13.65
CA THR A 501 -27.24 10.48 13.99
C THR A 501 -27.70 11.75 14.70
N SER A 502 -27.47 11.83 16.02
CA SER A 502 -27.35 13.14 16.66
C SER A 502 -26.46 14.01 15.78
N GLU A 503 -26.94 15.13 15.24
CA GLU A 503 -26.20 16.02 14.34
C GLU A 503 -24.86 16.36 14.99
N ILE A 504 -23.77 15.73 14.51
CA ILE A 504 -22.43 16.13 14.88
C ILE A 504 -22.20 17.48 14.23
N ALA A 505 -21.88 18.49 15.04
CA ALA A 505 -21.68 19.85 14.53
C ALA A 505 -20.51 19.92 13.54
N ALA A 506 -20.68 20.65 12.48
CA ALA A 506 -19.69 20.85 11.43
C ALA A 506 -18.55 21.80 11.85
N LEU A 507 -17.32 21.47 11.44
CA LEU A 507 -16.16 22.36 11.50
C LEU A 507 -15.81 22.84 10.10
N ALA A 508 -15.70 24.16 9.96
CA ALA A 508 -15.26 24.78 8.72
C ALA A 508 -13.74 24.68 8.55
N VAL A 509 -13.30 24.60 7.32
CA VAL A 509 -11.90 24.62 6.94
C VAL A 509 -11.53 25.89 6.20
N ARG A 510 -10.27 26.31 6.35
CA ARG A 510 -9.65 27.39 5.57
C ARG A 510 -8.62 26.79 4.64
N THR A 511 -8.89 26.80 3.34
CA THR A 511 -7.94 26.31 2.33
C THR A 511 -6.61 27.05 2.43
N LEU A 512 -5.54 26.31 2.53
CA LEU A 512 -4.17 26.79 2.45
C LEU A 512 -3.65 26.71 1.02
N ARG A 513 -3.87 25.57 0.37
CA ARG A 513 -3.42 25.33 -0.98
C ARG A 513 -4.21 24.19 -1.63
N THR A 514 -4.59 24.38 -2.88
CA THR A 514 -5.01 23.30 -3.78
C THR A 514 -3.89 23.08 -4.81
N ARG A 515 -3.51 21.82 -5.09
CA ARG A 515 -2.55 21.51 -6.14
C ARG A 515 -3.12 21.90 -7.50
N GLU A 516 -2.31 22.55 -8.30
CA GLU A 516 -2.72 22.89 -9.66
C GLU A 516 -2.69 21.68 -10.59
N ALA A 517 -3.73 21.53 -11.41
CA ALA A 517 -3.83 20.55 -12.48
C ALA A 517 -4.18 21.28 -13.78
N PRO A 518 -3.20 21.82 -14.51
CA PRO A 518 -3.44 22.59 -15.71
C PRO A 518 -4.27 21.84 -16.75
N GLY A 519 -5.26 22.50 -17.34
CA GLY A 519 -6.13 21.90 -18.35
C GLY A 519 -7.07 20.80 -17.86
N TRP A 520 -7.26 20.69 -16.54
CA TRP A 520 -8.25 19.82 -15.91
C TRP A 520 -9.35 20.66 -15.24
N ASP A 521 -10.60 20.37 -15.56
CA ASP A 521 -11.77 20.96 -14.92
C ASP A 521 -12.64 19.86 -14.28
N PRO A 522 -12.65 19.74 -12.94
CA PRO A 522 -13.48 18.75 -12.25
C PRO A 522 -14.97 18.84 -12.63
N ALA A 523 -15.45 20.05 -12.97
CA ALA A 523 -16.84 20.29 -13.32
C ALA A 523 -17.27 19.62 -14.65
N GLU A 524 -16.33 19.13 -15.46
CA GLU A 524 -16.63 18.36 -16.67
C GLU A 524 -16.96 16.88 -16.36
N TYR A 525 -16.76 16.44 -15.12
CA TYR A 525 -16.93 15.07 -14.70
C TYR A 525 -18.01 14.93 -13.64
N VAL A 526 -18.56 13.73 -13.56
CA VAL A 526 -19.41 13.26 -12.45
C VAL A 526 -18.63 12.18 -11.73
N GLU A 527 -18.51 12.34 -10.43
CA GLU A 527 -17.94 11.34 -9.53
C GLU A 527 -19.00 11.01 -8.49
N GLU A 528 -19.45 9.79 -8.48
CA GLU A 528 -20.54 9.36 -7.61
C GLU A 528 -20.29 7.99 -6.98
N ARG A 529 -20.91 7.76 -5.81
CA ARG A 529 -20.94 6.47 -5.15
C ARG A 529 -22.21 5.73 -5.54
N VAL A 530 -22.05 4.61 -6.24
CA VAL A 530 -23.16 3.69 -6.57
C VAL A 530 -23.01 2.38 -5.80
N TRP A 531 -24.11 1.62 -5.70
CA TRP A 531 -24.17 0.39 -4.95
C TRP A 531 -24.61 -0.75 -5.86
N VAL A 532 -23.73 -1.72 -6.07
CA VAL A 532 -23.98 -2.89 -6.90
C VAL A 532 -24.41 -4.06 -6.02
N LEU A 533 -25.51 -4.72 -6.39
CA LEU A 533 -25.97 -5.89 -5.67
C LEU A 533 -25.13 -7.11 -6.08
N ALA A 534 -24.42 -7.70 -5.11
CA ALA A 534 -23.66 -8.92 -5.33
C ALA A 534 -24.58 -10.11 -5.67
N ARG A 535 -24.04 -11.12 -6.34
CA ARG A 535 -24.74 -12.35 -6.74
C ARG A 535 -25.40 -13.12 -5.60
N ASN A 536 -24.98 -12.89 -4.36
CA ASN A 536 -25.64 -13.48 -3.18
C ASN A 536 -26.99 -12.84 -2.86
N GLY A 537 -27.39 -11.77 -3.56
CA GLY A 537 -28.70 -11.10 -3.45
C GLY A 537 -28.91 -10.27 -2.18
N SER A 538 -27.88 -10.08 -1.35
CA SER A 538 -27.96 -9.33 -0.08
C SER A 538 -26.84 -8.30 0.11
N THR A 539 -25.62 -8.60 -0.29
CA THR A 539 -24.46 -7.71 -0.14
C THR A 539 -24.53 -6.61 -1.19
N ARG A 540 -24.29 -5.37 -0.77
CA ARG A 540 -24.17 -4.21 -1.67
C ARG A 540 -22.71 -3.78 -1.73
N ILE A 541 -22.13 -3.86 -2.92
CA ILE A 541 -20.74 -3.49 -3.18
C ILE A 541 -20.70 -2.00 -3.50
N PRO A 542 -19.95 -1.19 -2.74
CA PRO A 542 -19.75 0.22 -3.09
C PRO A 542 -18.89 0.33 -4.34
N VAL A 543 -19.22 1.24 -5.22
CA VAL A 543 -18.42 1.54 -6.42
C VAL A 543 -18.32 3.04 -6.58
N THR A 544 -17.09 3.57 -6.70
CA THR A 544 -16.90 4.95 -7.16
C THR A 544 -16.93 4.95 -8.68
N LEU A 545 -17.94 5.58 -9.25
CA LEU A 545 -18.14 5.69 -10.69
C LEU A 545 -17.74 7.10 -11.15
N ILE A 546 -16.84 7.19 -12.12
CA ILE A 546 -16.41 8.45 -12.69
C ILE A 546 -16.62 8.43 -14.20
N HIS A 547 -17.24 9.48 -14.72
CA HIS A 547 -17.48 9.62 -16.15
C HIS A 547 -17.59 11.11 -16.55
N HIS A 548 -17.37 11.42 -17.82
CA HIS A 548 -17.64 12.75 -18.35
C HIS A 548 -19.12 13.09 -18.17
N ARG A 549 -19.45 14.33 -17.83
CA ARG A 549 -20.82 14.80 -17.55
C ARG A 549 -21.83 14.53 -18.68
N ASP A 550 -21.35 14.46 -19.92
CA ASP A 550 -22.19 14.20 -21.09
C ASP A 550 -22.34 12.71 -21.40
N ALA A 551 -21.55 11.83 -20.75
CA ALA A 551 -21.70 10.39 -20.91
C ALA A 551 -23.07 9.92 -20.44
N ARG A 552 -23.62 8.93 -21.11
CA ARG A 552 -24.92 8.29 -20.79
C ARG A 552 -24.75 6.76 -20.83
N PRO A 553 -25.50 6.03 -20.03
CA PRO A 553 -25.47 4.58 -20.05
C PRO A 553 -26.19 4.03 -21.29
N ASP A 554 -25.61 4.22 -22.46
CA ASP A 554 -26.15 3.82 -23.77
C ASP A 554 -25.44 2.59 -24.37
N GLY A 555 -24.53 1.98 -23.64
CA GLY A 555 -23.79 0.78 -24.05
C GLY A 555 -22.71 1.04 -25.11
N THR A 556 -22.19 2.28 -25.24
CA THR A 556 -21.20 2.61 -26.27
C THR A 556 -19.80 2.87 -25.72
N HIS A 557 -19.67 3.17 -24.44
CA HIS A 557 -18.41 3.57 -23.82
C HIS A 557 -17.47 2.38 -23.58
N ALA A 558 -16.16 2.63 -23.62
CA ALA A 558 -15.18 1.75 -23.01
C ALA A 558 -15.16 1.97 -21.49
N GLY A 559 -14.82 0.93 -20.73
CA GLY A 559 -14.73 0.99 -19.28
C GLY A 559 -13.35 0.63 -18.78
N TRP A 560 -13.05 1.11 -17.55
CA TRP A 560 -11.85 0.79 -16.81
C TRP A 560 -12.21 0.55 -15.35
N GLN A 561 -11.99 -0.66 -14.88
CA GLN A 561 -12.33 -1.08 -13.52
C GLN A 561 -11.06 -1.41 -12.75
N ILE A 562 -10.94 -0.86 -11.54
CA ILE A 562 -9.84 -1.18 -10.62
C ILE A 562 -10.37 -1.74 -9.30
N GLY A 563 -9.53 -2.50 -8.59
CA GLY A 563 -9.83 -3.01 -7.26
C GLY A 563 -8.60 -3.63 -6.60
N TYR A 564 -8.73 -3.89 -5.29
CA TYR A 564 -7.65 -4.48 -4.48
C TYR A 564 -8.17 -5.65 -3.63
N GLY A 565 -8.85 -5.36 -2.52
CA GLY A 565 -9.63 -6.33 -1.74
C GLY A 565 -8.81 -7.24 -0.82
N SER A 566 -7.75 -6.74 -0.20
CA SER A 566 -6.92 -7.47 0.76
C SER A 566 -6.40 -6.55 1.86
N TYR A 567 -5.99 -7.10 3.00
CA TYR A 567 -5.29 -6.44 4.11
C TYR A 567 -6.06 -5.30 4.78
N GLU A 568 -7.38 -5.24 4.65
CA GLU A 568 -8.19 -4.09 5.08
C GLU A 568 -7.80 -2.78 4.36
N ILE A 569 -6.97 -2.86 3.28
CA ILE A 569 -6.58 -1.69 2.49
C ILE A 569 -7.75 -1.20 1.67
N SER A 570 -8.01 0.10 1.76
CA SER A 570 -9.07 0.76 1.01
C SER A 570 -8.52 1.45 -0.23
N TYR A 571 -9.15 1.23 -1.38
CA TYR A 571 -8.89 2.00 -2.59
C TYR A 571 -9.74 3.26 -2.58
N ASP A 572 -9.31 4.24 -1.80
CA ASP A 572 -9.99 5.52 -1.69
C ASP A 572 -9.83 6.35 -2.97
N PRO A 573 -10.80 7.21 -3.30
CA PRO A 573 -10.69 8.10 -4.44
C PRO A 573 -9.60 9.15 -4.22
N GLU A 574 -8.49 9.04 -4.95
CA GLU A 574 -7.32 9.93 -4.88
C GLU A 574 -6.98 10.50 -6.24
N PHE A 575 -6.59 11.77 -6.26
CA PHE A 575 -6.26 12.50 -7.47
C PHE A 575 -4.84 12.18 -7.96
N GLU A 576 -4.75 11.66 -9.17
CA GLU A 576 -3.48 11.47 -9.85
C GLU A 576 -3.50 12.07 -11.25
N THR A 577 -2.58 12.98 -11.55
CA THR A 577 -2.45 13.54 -12.92
C THR A 577 -2.17 12.45 -13.95
N LEU A 578 -1.50 11.38 -13.54
CA LEU A 578 -1.24 10.21 -14.37
C LEU A 578 -2.54 9.49 -14.80
N ARG A 579 -3.59 9.57 -14.03
CA ARG A 579 -4.90 8.94 -14.31
C ARG A 579 -5.78 9.78 -15.27
N LEU A 580 -5.54 11.08 -15.38
CA LEU A 580 -6.38 11.99 -16.15
C LEU A 580 -6.54 11.61 -17.65
N PRO A 581 -5.51 11.11 -18.35
CA PRO A 581 -5.68 10.62 -19.71
C PRO A 581 -6.71 9.49 -19.84
N ILE A 582 -6.85 8.65 -18.80
CA ILE A 582 -7.85 7.56 -18.76
C ILE A 582 -9.24 8.14 -18.51
N LEU A 583 -9.38 9.00 -17.49
CA LEU A 583 -10.66 9.62 -17.11
C LEU A 583 -11.29 10.42 -18.26
N ARG A 584 -10.45 11.00 -19.15
CA ARG A 584 -10.93 11.70 -20.34
C ARG A 584 -11.56 10.80 -21.41
N ARG A 585 -11.36 9.47 -21.35
CA ARG A 585 -11.63 8.56 -22.46
C ARG A 585 -12.61 7.44 -22.15
N VAL A 586 -12.77 7.08 -20.90
CA VAL A 586 -13.53 5.90 -20.49
C VAL A 586 -14.45 6.20 -19.30
N VAL A 587 -15.41 5.32 -19.08
CA VAL A 587 -16.11 5.23 -17.80
C VAL A 587 -15.17 4.49 -16.82
N TYR A 588 -14.85 5.11 -15.70
CA TYR A 588 -13.90 4.60 -14.74
C TYR A 588 -14.61 4.17 -13.45
N ALA A 589 -14.29 3.00 -12.95
CA ALA A 589 -14.92 2.43 -11.77
C ALA A 589 -13.88 1.91 -10.77
N ILE A 590 -13.99 2.33 -9.51
CA ILE A 590 -13.28 1.72 -8.39
C ILE A 590 -14.26 0.76 -7.70
N ALA A 591 -13.99 -0.54 -7.79
CA ALA A 591 -14.78 -1.56 -7.13
C ALA A 591 -14.26 -1.79 -5.71
N HIS A 592 -15.00 -1.34 -4.71
CA HIS A 592 -14.63 -1.48 -3.29
C HIS A 592 -15.09 -2.85 -2.79
N VAL A 593 -14.37 -3.88 -3.21
CA VAL A 593 -14.73 -5.28 -2.97
C VAL A 593 -14.43 -5.73 -1.55
N ARG A 594 -15.10 -6.80 -1.08
CA ARG A 594 -14.77 -7.41 0.22
C ARG A 594 -13.31 -7.84 0.31
N GLY A 595 -12.74 -7.78 1.52
CA GLY A 595 -11.30 -7.92 1.79
C GLY A 595 -10.58 -6.58 1.86
N GLY A 596 -11.18 -5.49 1.33
CA GLY A 596 -10.77 -4.11 1.62
C GLY A 596 -11.36 -3.58 2.91
N GLY A 597 -11.01 -2.34 3.28
CA GLY A 597 -11.43 -1.68 4.52
C GLY A 597 -12.55 -0.66 4.38
N GLU A 598 -13.08 -0.47 3.17
CA GLU A 598 -13.97 0.66 2.85
C GLU A 598 -15.25 0.67 3.68
N MET A 599 -15.78 -0.51 4.00
CA MET A 599 -16.98 -0.69 4.81
C MET A 599 -16.69 -1.16 6.26
N GLY A 600 -15.43 -1.02 6.70
CA GLY A 600 -14.98 -1.41 8.03
C GLY A 600 -14.49 -2.85 8.16
N ARG A 601 -14.24 -3.29 9.38
CA ARG A 601 -13.60 -4.57 9.68
C ARG A 601 -14.39 -5.78 9.22
N ALA A 602 -15.71 -5.74 9.35
CA ALA A 602 -16.57 -6.84 8.91
C ALA A 602 -16.48 -7.07 7.39
N TRP A 603 -16.27 -6.01 6.60
CA TRP A 603 -16.07 -6.06 5.17
C TRP A 603 -14.76 -6.75 4.78
N TYR A 604 -13.71 -6.45 5.53
CA TYR A 604 -12.42 -7.11 5.41
C TYR A 604 -12.51 -8.60 5.75
N GLU A 605 -13.06 -8.94 6.91
CA GLU A 605 -13.18 -10.33 7.37
C GLU A 605 -14.02 -11.21 6.42
N ASP A 606 -15.01 -10.62 5.70
CA ASP A 606 -15.83 -11.35 4.73
C ASP A 606 -15.17 -11.48 3.33
N GLY A 607 -13.87 -11.14 3.22
CA GLY A 607 -13.10 -11.25 1.98
C GLY A 607 -11.69 -11.80 2.16
N LYS A 608 -11.40 -12.53 3.25
CA LYS A 608 -10.08 -13.11 3.51
C LYS A 608 -10.13 -14.61 3.82
N GLU A 609 -8.97 -15.27 3.87
CA GLU A 609 -8.84 -16.70 4.21
C GLU A 609 -9.81 -17.60 3.43
N LEU A 610 -10.66 -18.34 4.15
CA LEU A 610 -11.57 -19.33 3.57
C LEU A 610 -12.67 -18.72 2.68
N VAL A 611 -12.92 -17.44 2.80
CA VAL A 611 -13.96 -16.71 2.05
C VAL A 611 -13.39 -15.70 1.04
N LYS A 612 -12.09 -15.79 0.77
CA LYS A 612 -11.37 -14.90 -0.18
C LYS A 612 -12.04 -14.83 -1.56
N GLU A 613 -12.71 -15.87 -1.99
CA GLU A 613 -13.44 -15.89 -3.26
C GLU A 613 -14.54 -14.82 -3.36
N HIS A 614 -15.01 -14.27 -2.23
CA HIS A 614 -15.95 -13.15 -2.23
C HIS A 614 -15.35 -11.89 -2.89
N THR A 615 -14.04 -11.63 -2.69
CA THR A 615 -13.33 -10.53 -3.36
C THR A 615 -13.45 -10.62 -4.88
N PHE A 616 -13.23 -11.82 -5.42
CA PHE A 616 -13.23 -12.06 -6.86
C PHE A 616 -14.63 -11.99 -7.45
N THR A 617 -15.60 -12.57 -6.75
CA THR A 617 -16.99 -12.53 -7.19
C THR A 617 -17.57 -11.13 -7.15
N ASP A 618 -17.25 -10.33 -6.14
CA ASP A 618 -17.67 -8.93 -6.06
C ASP A 618 -17.14 -8.12 -7.25
N PHE A 619 -15.86 -8.32 -7.62
CA PHE A 619 -15.27 -7.62 -8.76
C PHE A 619 -15.93 -8.00 -10.09
N ILE A 620 -16.26 -9.28 -10.27
CA ILE A 620 -16.99 -9.76 -11.45
C ILE A 620 -18.42 -9.20 -11.47
N ASP A 621 -19.11 -9.16 -10.32
CA ASP A 621 -20.48 -8.61 -10.22
C ASP A 621 -20.52 -7.12 -10.58
N VAL A 622 -19.47 -6.36 -10.24
CA VAL A 622 -19.33 -4.96 -10.68
C VAL A 622 -19.11 -4.89 -12.19
N ALA A 623 -18.29 -5.76 -12.76
CA ALA A 623 -18.05 -5.81 -14.20
C ALA A 623 -19.35 -6.13 -14.97
N ASP A 624 -20.14 -7.11 -14.49
CA ASP A 624 -21.44 -7.45 -15.05
C ASP A 624 -22.40 -6.26 -14.96
N TRP A 625 -22.47 -5.58 -13.80
CA TRP A 625 -23.30 -4.40 -13.62
C TRP A 625 -22.93 -3.24 -14.55
N LEU A 626 -21.65 -2.97 -14.78
CA LEU A 626 -21.18 -1.92 -15.69
C LEU A 626 -21.68 -2.14 -17.12
N VAL A 627 -21.73 -3.41 -17.56
CA VAL A 627 -22.23 -3.79 -18.89
C VAL A 627 -23.77 -3.79 -18.92
N ASP A 628 -24.40 -4.42 -17.94
CA ASP A 628 -25.87 -4.58 -17.92
C ASP A 628 -26.61 -3.25 -17.73
N SER A 629 -26.02 -2.32 -16.98
CA SER A 629 -26.56 -0.96 -16.82
C SER A 629 -26.33 -0.06 -18.04
N GLY A 630 -25.53 -0.52 -19.02
CA GLY A 630 -25.20 0.23 -20.23
C GLY A 630 -24.09 1.28 -20.06
N TRP A 631 -23.41 1.35 -18.93
CA TRP A 631 -22.25 2.23 -18.75
C TRP A 631 -21.07 1.82 -19.62
N VAL A 632 -20.89 0.51 -19.84
CA VAL A 632 -19.79 -0.03 -20.64
C VAL A 632 -20.32 -0.93 -21.74
N ALA A 633 -19.74 -0.81 -22.92
CA ALA A 633 -20.05 -1.69 -24.05
C ALA A 633 -19.52 -3.11 -23.79
N PRO A 634 -20.26 -4.16 -24.15
CA PRO A 634 -19.76 -5.53 -24.07
C PRO A 634 -18.41 -5.71 -24.79
N GLY A 635 -17.46 -6.35 -24.13
CA GLY A 635 -16.11 -6.59 -24.67
C GLY A 635 -15.22 -5.35 -24.76
N ARG A 636 -15.54 -4.27 -24.04
CA ARG A 636 -14.74 -3.04 -23.99
C ARG A 636 -14.36 -2.63 -22.55
N LEU A 637 -14.23 -3.59 -21.64
CA LEU A 637 -13.83 -3.36 -20.26
C LEU A 637 -12.37 -3.76 -20.05
N VAL A 638 -11.60 -2.84 -19.46
CA VAL A 638 -10.25 -3.08 -18.91
C VAL A 638 -10.39 -3.34 -17.42
N ALA A 639 -9.62 -4.30 -16.89
CA ALA A 639 -9.42 -4.44 -15.45
C ALA A 639 -7.96 -4.20 -15.09
N GLU A 640 -7.73 -3.57 -13.95
CA GLU A 640 -6.40 -3.26 -13.43
C GLU A 640 -6.31 -3.57 -11.94
N GLY A 641 -5.21 -4.18 -11.51
CA GLY A 641 -4.87 -4.41 -10.12
C GLY A 641 -3.38 -4.69 -9.94
N ARG A 642 -2.85 -4.35 -8.76
CA ARG A 642 -1.42 -4.49 -8.44
C ARG A 642 -1.24 -5.29 -7.14
N SER A 643 -0.11 -5.99 -7.00
CA SER A 643 0.21 -6.77 -5.79
C SER A 643 -0.89 -7.81 -5.48
N ALA A 644 -1.52 -7.81 -4.32
CA ALA A 644 -2.71 -8.60 -4.03
C ALA A 644 -3.90 -8.26 -4.97
N GLY A 645 -4.02 -7.01 -5.47
CA GLY A 645 -4.92 -6.69 -6.58
C GLY A 645 -4.52 -7.38 -7.89
N GLY A 646 -3.25 -7.75 -8.05
CA GLY A 646 -2.77 -8.61 -9.15
C GLY A 646 -3.24 -10.06 -8.99
N LEU A 647 -3.33 -10.59 -7.78
CA LEU A 647 -3.99 -11.87 -7.50
C LEU A 647 -5.47 -11.79 -7.91
N LEU A 648 -6.16 -10.71 -7.54
CA LEU A 648 -7.52 -10.44 -8.00
C LEU A 648 -7.60 -10.50 -9.54
N MET A 649 -6.67 -9.84 -10.26
CA MET A 649 -6.63 -9.86 -11.72
C MET A 649 -6.45 -11.27 -12.28
N GLY A 650 -5.54 -12.06 -11.72
CA GLY A 650 -5.34 -13.45 -12.11
C GLY A 650 -6.56 -14.33 -11.86
N ALA A 651 -7.18 -14.20 -10.68
CA ALA A 651 -8.36 -14.97 -10.30
C ALA A 651 -9.58 -14.68 -11.20
N VAL A 652 -9.86 -13.39 -11.49
CA VAL A 652 -10.99 -13.03 -12.37
C VAL A 652 -10.69 -13.36 -13.85
N THR A 653 -9.43 -13.36 -14.26
CA THR A 653 -9.02 -13.84 -15.59
C THR A 653 -9.37 -15.31 -15.77
N ASN A 654 -9.15 -16.13 -14.74
CA ASN A 654 -9.48 -17.57 -14.79
C ASN A 654 -10.99 -17.82 -14.67
N ALA A 655 -11.67 -17.08 -13.77
CA ALA A 655 -13.09 -17.32 -13.45
C ALA A 655 -14.07 -16.73 -14.47
N ALA A 656 -13.71 -15.60 -15.11
CA ALA A 656 -14.62 -14.87 -16.01
C ALA A 656 -13.86 -14.20 -17.19
N PRO A 657 -13.14 -14.99 -18.00
CA PRO A 657 -12.25 -14.49 -19.05
C PRO A 657 -12.95 -13.67 -20.15
N ASP A 658 -14.25 -13.84 -20.31
CA ASP A 658 -15.09 -13.17 -21.32
C ASP A 658 -15.60 -11.78 -20.87
N ARG A 659 -15.43 -11.42 -19.60
CA ARG A 659 -15.88 -10.13 -19.06
C ARG A 659 -14.94 -8.99 -19.41
N PHE A 660 -13.66 -9.29 -19.53
CA PHE A 660 -12.62 -8.29 -19.74
C PHE A 660 -12.00 -8.43 -21.13
N ARG A 661 -11.68 -7.31 -21.75
CA ARG A 661 -10.94 -7.27 -23.02
C ARG A 661 -9.43 -7.20 -22.78
N ALA A 662 -9.03 -6.49 -21.74
CA ALA A 662 -7.63 -6.37 -21.34
C ALA A 662 -7.50 -6.40 -19.81
N ILE A 663 -6.38 -6.97 -19.35
CA ILE A 663 -5.97 -7.01 -17.94
C ILE A 663 -4.61 -6.35 -17.82
N LEU A 664 -4.49 -5.44 -16.86
CA LEU A 664 -3.22 -4.92 -16.37
C LEU A 664 -2.96 -5.51 -14.98
N ALA A 665 -1.97 -6.36 -14.87
CA ALA A 665 -1.57 -7.05 -13.64
C ALA A 665 -0.18 -6.56 -13.22
N GLY A 666 -0.14 -5.58 -12.30
CA GLY A 666 1.12 -5.03 -11.80
C GLY A 666 1.67 -5.81 -10.62
N VAL A 667 2.95 -6.22 -10.68
CA VAL A 667 3.63 -6.98 -9.61
C VAL A 667 2.69 -8.01 -8.96
N PRO A 668 2.06 -8.90 -9.76
CA PRO A 668 0.88 -9.64 -9.33
C PRO A 668 1.23 -10.87 -8.48
N PHE A 669 0.56 -11.02 -7.34
CA PHE A 669 0.67 -12.15 -6.42
C PHE A 669 -0.12 -13.35 -6.95
N VAL A 670 0.39 -14.01 -8.00
CA VAL A 670 -0.36 -15.02 -8.76
C VAL A 670 -0.02 -16.46 -8.46
N ASP A 671 1.06 -16.72 -7.69
CA ASP A 671 1.41 -18.06 -7.20
C ASP A 671 1.23 -18.18 -5.68
N ALA A 672 0.17 -17.55 -5.18
CA ALA A 672 -0.10 -17.40 -3.77
C ALA A 672 0.05 -18.68 -2.94
N LEU A 673 -0.41 -19.85 -3.44
CA LEU A 673 -0.32 -21.09 -2.67
C LEU A 673 1.14 -21.55 -2.48
N SER A 674 1.96 -21.49 -3.51
CA SER A 674 3.37 -21.91 -3.39
C SER A 674 4.18 -20.95 -2.50
N THR A 675 3.89 -19.65 -2.59
CA THR A 675 4.56 -18.63 -1.76
C THR A 675 4.16 -18.77 -0.29
N ILE A 676 2.87 -18.89 0.02
CA ILE A 676 2.38 -19.00 1.40
C ILE A 676 2.71 -20.36 2.06
N LEU A 677 3.05 -21.35 1.29
CA LEU A 677 3.57 -22.64 1.79
C LEU A 677 5.06 -22.61 2.15
N ASP A 678 5.77 -21.54 1.85
CA ASP A 678 7.22 -21.45 2.08
C ASP A 678 7.56 -20.38 3.13
N PRO A 679 7.68 -20.74 4.42
CA PRO A 679 7.96 -19.76 5.47
C PRO A 679 9.36 -19.14 5.39
N SER A 680 10.23 -19.61 4.50
CA SER A 680 11.55 -19.02 4.29
C SER A 680 11.54 -17.81 3.35
N LEU A 681 10.43 -17.58 2.63
CA LEU A 681 10.28 -16.41 1.77
C LEU A 681 9.94 -15.15 2.57
N PRO A 682 10.34 -13.99 2.08
CA PRO A 682 10.02 -12.72 2.73
C PRO A 682 8.54 -12.59 3.07
N LEU A 683 8.25 -12.02 4.24
CA LEU A 683 6.91 -11.66 4.75
C LEU A 683 5.93 -12.84 4.96
N THR A 684 6.20 -14.04 4.46
CA THR A 684 5.23 -15.18 4.39
C THR A 684 4.58 -15.52 5.74
N VAL A 685 5.32 -15.50 6.85
CA VAL A 685 4.76 -15.86 8.16
C VAL A 685 3.70 -14.84 8.61
N GLY A 686 3.94 -13.55 8.40
CA GLY A 686 2.96 -12.48 8.66
C GLY A 686 1.71 -12.60 7.78
N GLU A 687 1.89 -13.06 6.56
CA GLU A 687 0.82 -13.24 5.57
C GLU A 687 -0.19 -14.35 5.92
N TRP A 688 0.16 -15.27 6.83
CA TRP A 688 -0.78 -16.33 7.25
C TRP A 688 -2.04 -15.80 7.93
N GLU A 689 -2.01 -14.61 8.48
CA GLU A 689 -3.22 -13.98 9.04
C GLU A 689 -4.15 -13.41 7.95
N GLU A 690 -3.66 -13.13 6.76
CA GLU A 690 -4.47 -12.69 5.61
C GLU A 690 -4.99 -13.89 4.79
N TRP A 691 -4.10 -14.82 4.45
CA TRP A 691 -4.41 -15.91 3.53
C TRP A 691 -4.81 -17.19 4.23
N GLY A 692 -4.52 -17.30 5.54
CA GLY A 692 -4.55 -18.53 6.30
C GLY A 692 -3.25 -19.32 6.18
N ASN A 693 -3.03 -20.29 7.07
CA ASN A 693 -1.83 -21.15 7.05
C ASN A 693 -2.11 -22.48 6.35
N PRO A 694 -1.71 -22.64 5.06
CA PRO A 694 -1.92 -23.87 4.30
C PRO A 694 -1.00 -25.03 4.69
N LEU A 695 0.05 -24.79 5.48
CA LEU A 695 0.92 -25.85 5.99
C LEU A 695 0.22 -26.71 7.03
N THR A 696 -0.61 -26.10 7.88
CA THR A 696 -1.25 -26.73 9.03
C THR A 696 -2.74 -26.97 8.86
N SER A 697 -3.41 -26.20 7.96
CA SER A 697 -4.84 -26.27 7.75
C SER A 697 -5.18 -26.83 6.36
N ARG A 698 -5.73 -28.04 6.30
CA ARG A 698 -6.26 -28.64 5.07
C ARG A 698 -7.34 -27.75 4.41
N ALA A 699 -8.20 -27.12 5.20
CA ALA A 699 -9.28 -26.28 4.68
C ALA A 699 -8.71 -25.02 3.97
N VAL A 700 -7.68 -24.40 4.54
CA VAL A 700 -6.98 -23.27 3.92
C VAL A 700 -6.27 -23.71 2.65
N PHE A 701 -5.54 -24.83 2.71
CA PHE A 701 -4.87 -25.38 1.53
C PHE A 701 -5.85 -25.62 0.38
N ASP A 702 -6.98 -26.28 0.67
CA ASP A 702 -8.00 -26.58 -0.35
C ASP A 702 -8.66 -25.28 -0.88
N ALA A 703 -8.83 -24.24 -0.02
CA ALA A 703 -9.36 -22.96 -0.46
C ALA A 703 -8.38 -22.25 -1.39
N MET A 704 -7.10 -22.13 -1.00
CA MET A 704 -6.07 -21.49 -1.80
C MET A 704 -5.83 -22.24 -3.14
N SER A 705 -5.85 -23.57 -3.12
CA SER A 705 -5.73 -24.39 -4.34
C SER A 705 -6.81 -24.09 -5.37
N ARG A 706 -8.04 -23.70 -4.94
CA ARG A 706 -9.12 -23.39 -5.88
C ARG A 706 -8.96 -22.06 -6.59
N TYR A 707 -8.32 -21.07 -5.94
CA TYR A 707 -8.27 -19.72 -6.50
C TYR A 707 -6.89 -19.24 -6.93
N THR A 708 -5.79 -19.90 -6.53
CA THR A 708 -4.44 -19.49 -6.94
C THR A 708 -4.33 -19.37 -8.45
N PRO A 709 -4.08 -18.20 -9.02
CA PRO A 709 -4.17 -17.97 -10.46
C PRO A 709 -3.28 -18.88 -11.30
N TYR A 710 -2.04 -19.07 -10.90
CA TYR A 710 -1.05 -19.85 -11.63
C TYR A 710 -1.48 -21.30 -11.84
N GLU A 711 -2.02 -21.96 -10.82
CA GLU A 711 -2.43 -23.36 -10.88
C GLU A 711 -3.78 -23.57 -11.58
N ASN A 712 -4.61 -22.55 -11.70
CA ASN A 712 -5.98 -22.65 -12.19
C ASN A 712 -6.21 -22.01 -13.57
N VAL A 713 -5.16 -21.79 -14.35
CA VAL A 713 -5.30 -21.27 -15.73
C VAL A 713 -6.11 -22.26 -16.58
N PRO A 714 -7.27 -21.85 -17.15
CA PRO A 714 -8.12 -22.77 -17.90
C PRO A 714 -7.54 -23.07 -19.28
N ASP A 715 -7.30 -24.35 -19.57
CA ASP A 715 -6.77 -24.80 -20.85
C ASP A 715 -7.76 -24.54 -22.00
N GLY A 716 -7.27 -24.00 -23.10
CA GLY A 716 -8.04 -23.74 -24.31
C GLY A 716 -8.99 -22.54 -24.21
N ALA A 717 -9.10 -21.87 -23.07
CA ALA A 717 -9.94 -20.68 -22.93
C ALA A 717 -9.44 -19.51 -23.80
N LEU A 718 -10.38 -18.65 -24.20
CA LEU A 718 -10.06 -17.37 -24.83
C LEU A 718 -9.88 -16.31 -23.75
N LEU A 719 -8.65 -16.16 -23.29
CA LEU A 719 -8.31 -15.17 -22.27
C LEU A 719 -8.29 -13.74 -22.83
N PRO A 720 -8.41 -12.70 -21.99
CA PRO A 720 -8.18 -11.31 -22.39
C PRO A 720 -6.72 -11.07 -22.82
N ALA A 721 -6.45 -9.94 -23.44
CA ALA A 721 -5.07 -9.47 -23.59
C ALA A 721 -4.53 -9.14 -22.19
N ILE A 722 -3.30 -9.57 -21.88
CA ILE A 722 -2.71 -9.42 -20.53
C ILE A 722 -1.36 -8.74 -20.63
N MET A 723 -1.17 -7.70 -19.82
CA MET A 723 0.14 -7.13 -19.55
C MET A 723 0.43 -7.31 -18.08
N ALA A 724 1.35 -8.21 -17.77
CA ALA A 724 1.94 -8.37 -16.45
C ALA A 724 3.20 -7.52 -16.34
N THR A 725 3.37 -6.78 -15.26
CA THR A 725 4.59 -6.02 -14.97
C THR A 725 5.22 -6.54 -13.69
N THR A 726 6.55 -6.57 -13.61
CA THR A 726 7.29 -6.99 -12.42
C THR A 726 8.64 -6.29 -12.32
N SER A 727 9.34 -6.49 -11.21
CA SER A 727 10.67 -5.93 -10.98
C SER A 727 11.58 -6.99 -10.35
N VAL A 728 12.85 -7.03 -10.76
CA VAL A 728 13.79 -8.07 -10.31
C VAL A 728 14.07 -7.99 -8.81
N ASN A 729 14.10 -6.77 -8.25
CA ASN A 729 14.38 -6.54 -6.83
C ASN A 729 13.10 -6.40 -5.98
N ASP A 730 11.97 -6.91 -6.47
CA ASP A 730 10.72 -6.91 -5.72
C ASP A 730 10.79 -7.93 -4.58
N THR A 731 10.79 -7.44 -3.34
CA THR A 731 10.86 -8.25 -2.13
C THR A 731 9.50 -8.60 -1.54
N ARG A 732 8.42 -8.00 -2.05
CA ARG A 732 7.04 -8.25 -1.59
C ARG A 732 6.33 -9.30 -2.43
N VAL A 733 6.52 -9.25 -3.75
CA VAL A 733 6.04 -10.25 -4.70
C VAL A 733 7.18 -10.59 -5.65
N GLU A 734 7.79 -11.72 -5.46
CA GLU A 734 8.94 -12.14 -6.26
C GLU A 734 8.63 -12.15 -7.76
N PHE A 735 9.56 -11.67 -8.58
CA PHE A 735 9.41 -11.58 -10.04
C PHE A 735 9.13 -12.93 -10.70
N ILE A 736 9.44 -14.04 -10.04
CA ILE A 736 9.17 -15.39 -10.51
C ILE A 736 7.67 -15.64 -10.71
N GLU A 737 6.81 -15.11 -9.84
CA GLU A 737 5.36 -15.35 -9.91
C GLU A 737 4.76 -14.94 -11.24
N PRO A 738 4.81 -13.64 -11.65
CA PRO A 738 4.32 -13.25 -12.98
C PRO A 738 5.11 -13.89 -14.12
N THR A 739 6.41 -14.18 -13.95
CA THR A 739 7.23 -14.79 -15.01
C THR A 739 6.70 -16.15 -15.39
N LYS A 740 6.50 -17.04 -14.43
CA LYS A 740 5.98 -18.38 -14.72
C LYS A 740 4.48 -18.38 -15.05
N TRP A 741 3.71 -17.45 -14.48
CA TRP A 741 2.29 -17.29 -14.80
C TRP A 741 2.09 -16.96 -16.28
N VAL A 742 2.88 -16.05 -16.86
CA VAL A 742 2.84 -15.70 -18.29
C VAL A 742 3.18 -16.94 -19.16
N GLN A 743 4.17 -17.76 -18.78
CA GLN A 743 4.46 -19.00 -19.48
C GLN A 743 3.25 -19.95 -19.47
N ARG A 744 2.61 -20.13 -18.31
CA ARG A 744 1.43 -21.00 -18.15
C ARG A 744 0.23 -20.49 -18.95
N LEU A 745 -0.01 -19.17 -18.95
CA LEU A 745 -1.08 -18.54 -19.73
C LEU A 745 -0.90 -18.76 -21.24
N ARG A 746 0.31 -18.57 -21.75
CA ARG A 746 0.62 -18.76 -23.18
C ARG A 746 0.49 -20.21 -23.62
N GLU A 747 0.94 -21.14 -22.79
CA GLU A 747 0.77 -22.58 -23.05
C GLU A 747 -0.72 -22.95 -23.06
N ALA A 748 -1.49 -22.55 -22.04
CA ALA A 748 -2.90 -22.85 -21.92
C ALA A 748 -3.74 -22.27 -23.07
N THR A 749 -3.33 -21.12 -23.62
CA THR A 749 -4.04 -20.47 -24.76
C THR A 749 -3.54 -20.92 -26.12
N GLY A 750 -2.48 -21.74 -26.21
CA GLY A 750 -1.88 -22.18 -27.46
C GLY A 750 -1.06 -21.11 -28.20
N GLN A 751 -0.65 -20.03 -27.51
CA GLN A 751 0.26 -19.03 -28.07
C GLN A 751 1.70 -19.55 -28.18
N VAL A 752 2.05 -20.54 -27.36
CA VAL A 752 3.31 -21.28 -27.42
C VAL A 752 3.02 -22.78 -27.42
N PRO A 753 3.87 -23.63 -28.06
CA PRO A 753 3.73 -25.07 -27.96
C PRO A 753 4.05 -25.56 -26.54
N SER A 754 3.38 -26.64 -26.11
CA SER A 754 3.75 -27.31 -24.85
C SER A 754 5.15 -27.94 -24.99
N THR A 755 6.06 -27.56 -24.08
CA THR A 755 7.47 -27.99 -24.12
C THR A 755 7.77 -29.06 -23.07
N ASP A 756 7.11 -30.23 -23.13
CA ASP A 756 7.47 -31.36 -22.29
C ASP A 756 8.75 -32.06 -22.83
N GLU A 757 9.91 -31.64 -22.38
CA GLU A 757 11.18 -32.32 -22.67
C GLU A 757 11.30 -33.72 -22.00
N ALA A 758 10.44 -34.07 -21.05
CA ALA A 758 10.52 -35.33 -20.28
C ALA A 758 10.01 -36.57 -21.00
N GLY A 759 9.51 -36.47 -22.23
CA GLY A 759 8.83 -37.55 -22.94
C GLY A 759 9.68 -38.37 -23.95
N ALA A 760 10.92 -37.97 -24.22
CA ALA A 760 11.71 -38.62 -25.30
C ALA A 760 12.73 -39.70 -24.88
N GLY A 761 12.81 -40.05 -23.60
CA GLY A 761 13.87 -40.99 -23.20
C GLY A 761 13.65 -41.67 -21.85
N GLN A 762 12.69 -42.59 -21.78
CA GLN A 762 12.78 -43.87 -21.05
C GLN A 762 11.41 -44.55 -21.01
N ARG A 763 11.08 -45.28 -22.07
CA ARG A 763 10.11 -46.37 -21.92
C ARG A 763 10.80 -47.42 -21.08
N CYS A 764 10.35 -47.54 -19.82
CA CYS A 764 10.76 -48.64 -18.97
C CYS A 764 10.16 -49.96 -19.54
N ASN A 765 11.01 -50.81 -20.08
CA ASN A 765 10.68 -52.12 -20.59
C ASN A 765 10.45 -53.10 -19.43
N CYS A 766 9.49 -52.86 -18.54
CA CYS A 766 9.18 -53.79 -17.46
C CYS A 766 7.65 -53.84 -17.25
N CYS A 767 6.92 -54.39 -18.18
CA CYS A 767 5.59 -54.99 -17.95
C CYS A 767 5.07 -55.61 -19.27
N ASP A 768 5.72 -56.68 -19.72
CA ASP A 768 5.04 -57.67 -20.54
C ASP A 768 4.55 -58.78 -19.63
N SER A 769 3.30 -59.12 -19.79
CA SER A 769 2.52 -60.21 -19.22
C SER A 769 1.71 -59.92 -17.95
N VAL A 770 0.42 -59.58 -18.14
CA VAL A 770 -0.72 -60.39 -17.65
C VAL A 770 -1.97 -59.97 -18.42
N ASP A 771 -2.58 -60.93 -19.10
CA ASP A 771 -3.91 -60.84 -19.73
C ASP A 771 -5.05 -60.61 -18.70
N GLY A 772 -5.91 -59.66 -18.96
CA GLY A 772 -7.13 -59.47 -18.15
C GLY A 772 -7.99 -58.35 -18.72
N GLU A 773 -8.97 -58.73 -19.54
CA GLU A 773 -9.98 -57.78 -20.06
C GLU A 773 -10.78 -57.13 -18.94
N ALA A 774 -10.78 -55.77 -18.90
CA ALA A 774 -11.88 -54.98 -18.37
C ALA A 774 -11.89 -53.62 -19.06
N SER A 775 -12.82 -53.45 -19.96
CA SER A 775 -13.14 -52.18 -20.61
C SER A 775 -13.69 -51.17 -19.61
N VAL A 776 -12.94 -50.09 -19.35
CA VAL A 776 -13.50 -48.82 -18.86
C VAL A 776 -13.04 -47.71 -19.81
N SER A 777 -13.94 -47.30 -20.66
CA SER A 777 -13.83 -46.17 -21.56
C SER A 777 -13.83 -44.87 -20.74
N GLY A 778 -12.73 -44.17 -20.75
CA GLY A 778 -12.56 -42.83 -20.16
C GLY A 778 -11.20 -42.27 -20.60
N GLU A 779 -10.98 -42.18 -21.93
CA GLU A 779 -9.88 -41.40 -22.46
C GLU A 779 -10.20 -39.91 -22.24
N ALA A 780 -9.55 -39.31 -21.24
CA ALA A 780 -9.36 -37.86 -21.24
C ALA A 780 -8.41 -37.56 -22.42
N SER A 781 -8.98 -37.24 -23.56
CA SER A 781 -8.24 -36.66 -24.67
C SER A 781 -7.76 -35.29 -24.24
N HIS A 782 -6.49 -35.13 -23.92
CA HIS A 782 -5.80 -33.85 -23.97
C HIS A 782 -5.87 -33.40 -25.44
N GLY A 783 -6.94 -32.69 -25.78
CA GLY A 783 -7.10 -32.07 -27.10
C GLY A 783 -5.95 -31.07 -27.28
N LEU A 784 -5.18 -31.21 -28.34
CA LEU A 784 -4.23 -30.21 -28.77
C LEU A 784 -4.96 -28.88 -28.87
N VAL A 785 -4.58 -27.90 -28.00
CA VAL A 785 -5.09 -26.55 -28.10
C VAL A 785 -4.66 -25.99 -29.45
N ALA A 786 -5.60 -25.52 -30.25
CA ALA A 786 -5.31 -24.96 -31.57
C ALA A 786 -4.40 -23.73 -31.40
N ALA A 787 -3.30 -23.69 -32.18
CA ALA A 787 -2.39 -22.56 -32.16
C ALA A 787 -3.13 -21.25 -32.47
N ARG A 788 -2.95 -20.23 -31.63
CA ARG A 788 -3.55 -18.89 -31.76
C ARG A 788 -2.50 -17.87 -32.12
N ASP A 789 -2.93 -16.82 -32.83
CA ASP A 789 -2.07 -15.67 -33.09
C ASP A 789 -1.79 -14.93 -31.76
N PRO A 790 -0.51 -14.90 -31.29
CA PRO A 790 -0.20 -14.23 -30.03
C PRO A 790 -0.38 -12.72 -30.07
N LEU A 791 -0.62 -12.12 -31.24
CA LEU A 791 -0.86 -10.68 -31.38
C LEU A 791 -2.34 -10.29 -31.32
N GLU A 792 -3.27 -11.26 -31.44
CA GLU A 792 -4.71 -10.98 -31.36
C GLU A 792 -5.17 -10.61 -29.93
N ARG A 793 -4.71 -11.38 -28.93
CA ARG A 793 -4.88 -11.13 -27.50
C ARG A 793 -3.54 -11.40 -26.80
N PRO A 794 -2.61 -10.46 -26.90
CA PRO A 794 -1.25 -10.70 -26.45
C PRO A 794 -1.18 -10.89 -24.93
N ILE A 795 -0.31 -11.82 -24.52
CA ILE A 795 0.05 -12.05 -23.14
C ILE A 795 1.53 -11.69 -23.03
N ILE A 796 1.84 -10.61 -22.31
CA ILE A 796 3.19 -10.05 -22.22
C ILE A 796 3.62 -9.87 -20.79
N LEU A 797 4.93 -10.03 -20.58
CA LEU A 797 5.63 -9.69 -19.35
C LEU A 797 6.53 -8.49 -19.60
N ARG A 798 6.43 -7.48 -18.74
CA ARG A 798 7.38 -6.36 -18.69
C ARG A 798 8.11 -6.41 -17.37
N THR A 799 9.43 -6.52 -17.40
CA THR A 799 10.28 -6.63 -16.21
C THR A 799 11.16 -5.39 -16.08
N GLU A 800 11.07 -4.71 -14.96
CA GLU A 800 12.04 -3.70 -14.54
C GLU A 800 13.26 -4.39 -13.95
N MET A 801 14.42 -4.20 -14.59
CA MET A 801 15.62 -4.99 -14.29
C MET A 801 16.38 -4.52 -13.05
N VAL A 802 16.04 -3.33 -12.51
CA VAL A 802 16.76 -2.69 -11.39
C VAL A 802 15.82 -2.07 -10.35
N ALA A 803 14.51 -2.15 -10.54
CA ALA A 803 13.53 -1.60 -9.60
C ALA A 803 12.99 -2.68 -8.65
N GLY A 804 12.28 -2.25 -7.60
CA GLY A 804 11.52 -3.09 -6.67
C GLY A 804 10.01 -2.98 -6.87
N HIS A 805 9.24 -3.23 -5.81
CA HIS A 805 7.77 -3.31 -5.84
C HIS A 805 7.07 -2.05 -6.38
N ALA A 806 7.63 -0.88 -6.12
CA ALA A 806 7.09 0.41 -6.59
C ALA A 806 7.34 0.70 -8.08
N GLY A 807 8.16 -0.11 -8.77
CA GLY A 807 8.55 0.11 -10.17
C GLY A 807 9.61 1.20 -10.35
N PRO A 808 9.72 1.81 -11.56
CA PRO A 808 10.79 2.74 -11.89
C PRO A 808 10.86 3.95 -10.98
N SER A 809 12.07 4.41 -10.68
CA SER A 809 12.30 5.62 -9.91
C SER A 809 12.14 6.90 -10.74
N GLY A 810 11.87 8.03 -10.07
CA GLY A 810 11.66 9.32 -10.69
C GLY A 810 10.32 9.44 -11.44
N ARG A 811 9.80 10.67 -11.55
CA ARG A 811 8.46 10.89 -12.11
C ARG A 811 8.37 10.56 -13.59
N GLU A 812 9.41 10.87 -14.37
CA GLU A 812 9.38 10.64 -15.83
C GLU A 812 9.44 9.14 -16.19
N GLY A 813 10.24 8.34 -15.45
CA GLY A 813 10.29 6.89 -15.61
C GLY A 813 8.94 6.26 -15.32
N ARG A 814 8.30 6.66 -14.21
CA ARG A 814 6.95 6.19 -13.86
C ARG A 814 5.90 6.57 -14.89
N TRP A 815 5.93 7.81 -15.40
CA TRP A 815 5.00 8.23 -16.45
C TRP A 815 5.16 7.41 -17.73
N ALA A 816 6.40 7.16 -18.16
CA ALA A 816 6.67 6.37 -19.35
C ALA A 816 6.14 4.94 -19.21
N ALA A 817 6.47 4.25 -18.10
CA ALA A 817 6.02 2.89 -17.83
C ALA A 817 4.47 2.80 -17.75
N ARG A 818 3.83 3.67 -17.00
CA ARG A 818 2.37 3.65 -16.85
C ARG A 818 1.63 4.03 -18.13
N CYS A 819 2.15 4.99 -18.91
CA CYS A 819 1.54 5.37 -20.19
C CYS A 819 1.69 4.27 -21.25
N GLU A 820 2.72 3.43 -21.20
CA GLU A 820 2.83 2.22 -22.03
C GLU A 820 1.71 1.23 -21.69
N GLU A 821 1.50 0.92 -20.41
CA GLU A 821 0.41 0.06 -19.93
C GLU A 821 -0.96 0.62 -20.37
N PHE A 822 -1.18 1.92 -20.21
CA PHE A 822 -2.43 2.58 -20.60
C PHE A 822 -2.67 2.54 -22.10
N ALA A 823 -1.65 2.82 -22.91
CA ALA A 823 -1.78 2.78 -24.35
C ALA A 823 -2.07 1.35 -24.86
N PHE A 824 -1.43 0.35 -24.25
CA PHE A 824 -1.72 -1.04 -24.53
C PHE A 824 -3.20 -1.38 -24.25
N ALA A 825 -3.68 -1.10 -23.04
CA ALA A 825 -5.04 -1.46 -22.64
C ALA A 825 -6.12 -0.69 -23.41
N LEU A 826 -5.94 0.63 -23.62
CA LEU A 826 -6.86 1.46 -24.40
C LEU A 826 -6.94 1.01 -25.86
N GLY A 827 -5.81 0.59 -26.44
CA GLY A 827 -5.77 0.00 -27.77
C GLY A 827 -6.60 -1.28 -27.87
N GLN A 828 -6.57 -2.15 -26.85
CA GLN A 828 -7.35 -3.38 -26.82
C GLN A 828 -8.86 -3.14 -26.76
N VAL A 829 -9.31 -2.07 -26.11
CA VAL A 829 -10.75 -1.71 -26.04
C VAL A 829 -11.19 -0.75 -27.16
N GLY A 830 -10.34 -0.54 -28.17
CA GLY A 830 -10.65 0.25 -29.37
C GLY A 830 -10.83 1.75 -29.08
N VAL A 831 -10.14 2.28 -28.09
CA VAL A 831 -10.06 3.72 -27.83
C VAL A 831 -8.93 4.30 -28.68
N THR A 832 -9.28 5.26 -29.52
CA THR A 832 -8.28 5.96 -30.36
C THR A 832 -7.54 6.98 -29.52
N LEU A 833 -6.20 6.95 -29.55
CA LEU A 833 -5.28 7.83 -28.83
C LEU A 833 -4.62 8.85 -29.75
#